data_828f9e70b5870a9f2d33d55bec3c54ea
#
_entry.id   828f9e70b5870a9f2d33d55bec3c54ea
#
_cell.length_a   1.000
_cell.length_b   1.000
_cell.length_c   1.000
_cell.angle_alpha   90.00
_cell.angle_beta   90.00
_cell.angle_gamma   90.00
#
_symmetry.space_group_name_H-M   'P 1'
#
loop_
_entity.id
_entity.type
_entity.pdbx_description
1 polymer ?
#
loop_
_entity_poly.entity_id
_entity_poly.type
_entity_poly.pdbx_seq_one_letter_code
_entity_poly.pdbx_strand_id
1 'polypeptide(L)'
;MTDPTDRRHRTAVPRRNSVPRLRGRTRRVVPRTHWLLLCVLVVTLSAALLLQGYTHHMFGITSDDVTGPRGRADTVPGQVAHGGPVIADAAGSPHTARPKAGTIALTFDDGPDPVWTPRILDVLRRNHVHATFFVVGTQVVAHPELVRRIVAEGHQIGIHTFTHPDLSRLAPWQRSLELRETQLAVAGAAGVTSSLLRPPYSSENDALDDADWSVLKQADSAGYVTVLSTLDAEDWQRPGTARVLANATPHGKAGQIVLMHDAGGDRSQTVAALNTLIPRLKAQGFRFTTVGAAVGMAGPVQPAGLGNRLQGITLIKMLQLGDGTIRLLGVLMYTAGAISVLRAAVVLVAARRHRRLRTGRRARPWGPPVTEPVSVIVPAYNESAGIEAAVRSLVASDHPVEIIVVDDGSTDGTADLVESLGLPGVRVIRQRNAGKPAALNTGLAAATCDLVVMVDGDTVFEPDAVRTIVQPFADPRVGAVSGNAKVVNRGGLLGRWQHIEYVVGFNLDRRLFDLAECMPTVPGAVGAFRRRALLALGGVSDVTLAEDTDLTMALCRAGWRVVYEEGAVAWTEAPASLGALWRQRYRWCYGTLQAMWKHRGALVQGGAAGRLGRRGLVYLLLFQVLLPLLAPVVDVFALYGLVFLDPLRITALWLAFLLLQLLMGLYAFRLDGERPGPLWSLPLQQFVYRQLMYLVVIQSVFTAVSGSRLRWQRMERYGTLRAPAGAETSDEGRPPRIPA
;
A
#
# COMPACT_ATOMS: atom_id res chain seq x y z
N MET A 1 62.34 59.61 41.67
CA MET A 1 60.95 59.95 41.89
C MET A 1 60.29 59.93 40.53
N THR A 2 60.00 58.92 39.95
CA THR A 2 59.02 57.81 39.87
C THR A 2 57.63 58.39 39.60
N ASP A 3 57.19 58.23 38.41
CA ASP A 3 55.81 58.32 37.98
C ASP A 3 55.47 57.06 37.17
N PRO A 4 54.44 56.38 37.53
CA PRO A 4 53.95 55.21 36.79
C PRO A 4 52.60 55.55 36.14
N THR A 5 52.40 55.28 34.87
CA THR A 5 51.12 54.89 34.28
C THR A 5 51.22 54.90 32.75
N ASP A 6 51.22 53.74 32.19
CA ASP A 6 50.56 53.56 30.89
C ASP A 6 50.04 52.11 30.78
N ARG A 7 48.76 51.87 31.12
CA ARG A 7 48.00 50.64 30.86
C ARG A 7 47.27 50.74 29.54
N ARG A 8 47.89 50.27 28.50
CA ARG A 8 47.19 50.04 27.24
C ARG A 8 46.32 48.79 27.35
N HIS A 9 45.02 48.95 27.25
CA HIS A 9 44.03 47.90 27.04
C HIS A 9 44.29 47.14 25.76
N ARG A 10 44.82 45.94 25.82
CA ARG A 10 44.77 44.95 24.72
C ARG A 10 43.46 44.21 24.81
N THR A 11 42.52 44.48 23.89
CA THR A 11 41.32 43.67 23.65
C THR A 11 41.74 42.30 23.12
N ALA A 12 41.48 41.26 23.89
CA ALA A 12 41.72 39.86 23.53
C ALA A 12 40.71 39.40 22.42
N VAL A 13 41.22 39.06 21.28
CA VAL A 13 40.45 38.37 20.21
C VAL A 13 40.20 36.90 20.68
N PRO A 14 38.96 36.42 20.71
CA PRO A 14 38.70 35.03 21.12
C PRO A 14 39.30 34.03 20.11
N ARG A 15 40.13 33.12 20.62
CA ARG A 15 40.72 32.02 19.89
C ARG A 15 39.59 31.14 19.31
N ARG A 16 39.59 30.97 17.98
CA ARG A 16 38.81 29.95 17.26
C ARG A 16 39.13 28.58 17.87
N ASN A 17 38.10 27.93 18.48
CA ASN A 17 38.17 26.55 18.84
C ASN A 17 38.38 25.68 17.58
N SER A 18 39.51 25.07 17.46
CA SER A 18 39.83 24.09 16.44
C SER A 18 38.95 22.83 16.66
N VAL A 19 37.97 22.64 15.80
CA VAL A 19 37.20 21.38 15.72
C VAL A 19 38.17 20.26 15.34
N PRO A 20 38.19 19.12 16.05
CA PRO A 20 39.08 18.00 15.74
C PRO A 20 38.73 17.45 14.33
N ARG A 21 39.70 17.43 13.45
CA ARG A 21 39.60 16.70 12.17
C ARG A 21 39.49 15.21 12.48
N LEU A 22 38.28 14.66 12.40
CA LEU A 22 38.04 13.21 12.41
C LEU A 22 38.71 12.60 11.17
N ARG A 23 39.78 11.85 11.42
CA ARG A 23 40.52 11.02 10.46
C ARG A 23 39.56 10.13 9.67
N GLY A 24 39.90 9.94 8.40
CA GLY A 24 39.14 9.23 7.40
C GLY A 24 38.56 7.89 7.88
N ARG A 25 37.25 7.81 7.90
CA ARG A 25 36.53 6.55 7.97
C ARG A 25 36.36 6.01 6.56
N THR A 26 36.92 4.83 6.35
CA THR A 26 36.74 3.95 5.22
C THR A 26 35.34 3.97 4.64
N ARG A 27 35.24 3.92 3.30
CA ARG A 27 34.01 3.70 2.54
C ARG A 27 33.16 2.63 3.21
N ARG A 28 32.15 3.00 3.96
CA ARG A 28 31.06 2.08 4.26
C ARG A 28 30.23 1.93 3.00
N VAL A 29 30.44 0.81 2.32
CA VAL A 29 29.47 0.32 1.34
C VAL A 29 28.14 0.22 2.09
N VAL A 30 27.13 0.97 1.65
CA VAL A 30 25.79 0.84 2.21
C VAL A 30 25.39 -0.63 2.05
N PRO A 31 25.19 -1.37 3.15
CA PRO A 31 24.87 -2.78 3.02
C PRO A 31 23.58 -2.91 2.20
N ARG A 32 23.56 -3.82 1.23
CA ARG A 32 22.33 -4.15 0.47
C ARG A 32 21.31 -4.91 1.32
N THR A 33 21.50 -4.97 2.61
CA THR A 33 20.71 -5.69 3.61
C THR A 33 19.24 -5.30 3.61
N HIS A 34 18.92 -4.03 3.32
CA HIS A 34 17.52 -3.58 3.23
C HIS A 34 16.75 -4.20 2.06
N TRP A 35 17.43 -4.46 0.92
CA TRP A 35 16.81 -5.17 -0.21
C TRP A 35 16.56 -6.62 0.14
N LEU A 36 17.49 -7.26 0.86
CA LEU A 36 17.30 -8.61 1.37
C LEU A 36 16.11 -8.66 2.34
N LEU A 37 16.04 -7.73 3.29
CA LEU A 37 14.91 -7.65 4.23
C LEU A 37 13.57 -7.40 3.52
N LEU A 38 13.55 -6.53 2.52
CA LEU A 38 12.35 -6.29 1.70
C LEU A 38 11.94 -7.55 0.93
N CYS A 39 12.89 -8.25 0.29
CA CYS A 39 12.62 -9.51 -0.40
C CYS A 39 12.09 -10.57 0.57
N VAL A 40 12.69 -10.73 1.74
CA VAL A 40 12.23 -11.67 2.77
C VAL A 40 10.81 -11.30 3.21
N LEU A 41 10.53 -10.03 3.48
CA LEU A 41 9.20 -9.56 3.87
C LEU A 41 8.16 -9.86 2.80
N VAL A 42 8.45 -9.54 1.53
CA VAL A 42 7.52 -9.76 0.41
C VAL A 42 7.28 -11.25 0.20
N VAL A 43 8.35 -12.07 0.21
CA VAL A 43 8.22 -13.54 0.05
C VAL A 43 7.42 -14.14 1.21
N THR A 44 7.70 -13.75 2.46
CA THR A 44 6.99 -14.26 3.64
C THR A 44 5.52 -13.85 3.61
N LEU A 45 5.22 -12.59 3.27
CA LEU A 45 3.85 -12.11 3.15
C LEU A 45 3.11 -12.83 2.02
N SER A 46 3.74 -12.97 0.86
CA SER A 46 3.14 -13.69 -0.28
C SER A 46 2.90 -15.17 0.05
N ALA A 47 3.85 -15.82 0.72
CA ALA A 47 3.68 -17.22 1.16
C ALA A 47 2.54 -17.38 2.17
N ALA A 48 2.42 -16.46 3.14
CA ALA A 48 1.33 -16.47 4.12
C ALA A 48 -0.04 -16.24 3.46
N LEU A 49 -0.11 -15.28 2.53
CA LEU A 49 -1.34 -15.01 1.77
C LEU A 49 -1.70 -16.18 0.84
N LEU A 50 -0.73 -16.80 0.17
CA LEU A 50 -0.97 -17.97 -0.68
C LEU A 50 -1.44 -19.17 0.14
N LEU A 51 -0.82 -19.41 1.30
CA LEU A 51 -1.24 -20.49 2.21
C LEU A 51 -2.68 -20.28 2.68
N GLN A 52 -3.01 -19.08 3.12
CA GLN A 52 -4.35 -18.73 3.57
C GLN A 52 -5.37 -18.82 2.43
N GLY A 53 -5.05 -18.28 1.24
CA GLY A 53 -5.91 -18.40 0.06
C GLY A 53 -6.12 -19.85 -0.37
N TYR A 54 -5.07 -20.67 -0.33
CA TYR A 54 -5.15 -22.09 -0.60
C TYR A 54 -6.10 -22.81 0.36
N THR A 55 -5.97 -22.57 1.66
CA THR A 55 -6.82 -23.21 2.68
C THR A 55 -8.28 -22.76 2.63
N HIS A 56 -8.59 -21.57 2.14
CA HIS A 56 -9.96 -21.05 2.09
C HIS A 56 -10.63 -21.15 0.71
N HIS A 57 -9.89 -21.24 -0.38
CA HIS A 57 -10.46 -21.15 -1.74
C HIS A 57 -10.26 -22.37 -2.62
N MET A 58 -9.29 -23.23 -2.37
CA MET A 58 -9.10 -24.42 -3.23
C MET A 58 -10.20 -25.48 -3.06
N PHE A 59 -11.05 -25.33 -2.05
CA PHE A 59 -12.10 -26.30 -1.72
C PHE A 59 -13.51 -25.72 -1.82
N GLY A 60 -13.66 -24.45 -2.26
CA GLY A 60 -14.95 -23.79 -2.39
C GLY A 60 -15.78 -24.31 -3.56
N ILE A 61 -16.26 -25.52 -3.50
CA ILE A 61 -17.48 -25.92 -4.19
C ILE A 61 -18.61 -25.35 -3.32
N THR A 62 -19.21 -24.24 -3.80
CA THR A 62 -20.35 -23.64 -3.12
C THR A 62 -21.52 -24.62 -3.08
N SER A 63 -22.34 -24.55 -2.04
CA SER A 63 -23.52 -25.39 -1.84
C SER A 63 -24.53 -25.43 -2.99
N ASP A 64 -24.39 -24.54 -3.95
CA ASP A 64 -25.26 -24.43 -5.12
C ASP A 64 -24.98 -25.51 -6.20
N ASP A 65 -23.83 -26.20 -6.14
CA ASP A 65 -23.45 -27.25 -7.09
C ASP A 65 -23.88 -28.68 -6.68
N VAL A 66 -24.55 -28.83 -5.56
CA VAL A 66 -24.86 -30.17 -4.96
C VAL A 66 -26.13 -30.82 -5.52
N THR A 67 -26.87 -30.17 -6.42
CA THR A 67 -28.13 -30.65 -6.98
C THR A 67 -27.99 -31.56 -8.23
N GLY A 68 -26.79 -32.13 -8.47
CA GLY A 68 -26.59 -33.10 -9.55
C GLY A 68 -27.32 -34.45 -9.28
N PRO A 69 -27.70 -35.22 -10.31
CA PRO A 69 -28.27 -36.53 -10.10
C PRO A 69 -27.30 -37.44 -9.35
N ARG A 70 -27.81 -38.22 -8.38
CA ARG A 70 -27.04 -39.22 -7.64
C ARG A 70 -26.33 -40.17 -8.62
N GLY A 71 -25.09 -40.54 -8.28
CA GLY A 71 -24.32 -41.54 -9.04
C GLY A 71 -24.93 -42.93 -8.96
N ARG A 72 -24.32 -43.90 -9.66
CA ARG A 72 -24.68 -45.33 -9.48
C ARG A 72 -24.14 -45.83 -8.14
N ALA A 73 -24.87 -46.78 -7.56
CA ALA A 73 -24.51 -47.43 -6.30
C ALA A 73 -24.13 -48.90 -6.50
N ASP A 74 -23.53 -49.23 -7.67
CA ASP A 74 -23.27 -50.63 -8.07
C ASP A 74 -22.19 -51.32 -7.22
N THR A 75 -21.28 -50.55 -6.62
CA THR A 75 -20.16 -51.05 -5.80
C THR A 75 -20.42 -50.96 -4.30
N VAL A 76 -21.50 -50.29 -3.86
CA VAL A 76 -21.86 -50.19 -2.44
C VAL A 76 -22.39 -51.56 -1.95
N PRO A 77 -21.72 -52.18 -0.94
CA PRO A 77 -22.21 -53.50 -0.44
C PRO A 77 -23.61 -53.39 0.14
N GLY A 78 -24.49 -54.39 -0.16
CA GLY A 78 -25.85 -54.38 0.33
C GLY A 78 -25.97 -54.35 1.86
N GLN A 79 -24.99 -54.92 2.58
CA GLN A 79 -24.91 -54.83 4.04
C GLN A 79 -24.59 -53.41 4.55
N VAL A 80 -24.07 -52.53 3.70
CA VAL A 80 -23.86 -51.12 4.01
C VAL A 80 -25.10 -50.32 3.63
N ALA A 81 -25.64 -50.51 2.42
CA ALA A 81 -26.82 -49.77 1.95
C ALA A 81 -28.06 -50.02 2.85
N HIS A 82 -28.21 -51.24 3.38
CA HIS A 82 -29.35 -51.61 4.25
C HIS A 82 -28.94 -51.83 5.72
N GLY A 83 -27.71 -51.54 6.08
CA GLY A 83 -27.10 -51.77 7.38
C GLY A 83 -27.38 -50.73 8.44
N GLY A 84 -26.53 -50.68 9.46
CA GLY A 84 -26.53 -49.62 10.48
C GLY A 84 -25.81 -48.35 9.99
N PRO A 85 -26.07 -47.18 10.63
CA PRO A 85 -25.52 -45.91 10.23
C PRO A 85 -24.04 -45.71 10.61
N VAL A 86 -23.45 -46.59 11.42
CA VAL A 86 -22.03 -46.54 11.78
C VAL A 86 -21.31 -47.63 11.00
N ILE A 87 -20.38 -47.22 10.13
CA ILE A 87 -19.68 -48.08 9.17
C ILE A 87 -18.20 -48.13 9.56
N ALA A 88 -17.69 -49.34 9.80
CA ALA A 88 -16.28 -49.60 10.07
C ALA A 88 -15.77 -50.66 9.10
N ASP A 89 -14.43 -50.74 8.93
CA ASP A 89 -13.72 -51.66 8.04
C ASP A 89 -14.21 -51.62 6.58
N ALA A 90 -14.52 -50.43 6.10
CA ALA A 90 -15.03 -50.20 4.75
C ALA A 90 -14.05 -50.64 3.66
N ALA A 91 -12.75 -50.58 3.94
CA ALA A 91 -11.68 -51.01 3.03
C ALA A 91 -11.43 -52.51 3.03
N GLY A 92 -11.84 -53.21 4.09
CA GLY A 92 -11.69 -54.65 4.26
C GLY A 92 -13.03 -55.39 4.19
N SER A 93 -13.51 -55.88 5.33
CA SER A 93 -14.82 -56.54 5.49
C SER A 93 -15.80 -55.57 6.15
N PRO A 94 -16.64 -54.86 5.42
CA PRO A 94 -17.49 -53.81 5.99
C PRO A 94 -18.38 -54.31 7.11
N HIS A 95 -18.34 -53.61 8.24
CA HIS A 95 -19.22 -53.89 9.38
C HIS A 95 -20.09 -52.66 9.65
N THR A 96 -21.36 -52.91 9.89
CA THR A 96 -22.28 -51.83 10.26
C THR A 96 -22.83 -52.01 11.64
N ALA A 97 -23.01 -50.93 12.38
CA ALA A 97 -23.59 -50.97 13.73
C ALA A 97 -24.78 -50.00 13.85
N ARG A 98 -25.78 -50.43 14.65
CA ARG A 98 -26.93 -49.59 15.02
C ARG A 98 -26.92 -49.31 16.52
N PRO A 99 -27.39 -48.12 16.95
CA PRO A 99 -27.64 -47.88 18.36
C PRO A 99 -28.56 -48.89 18.98
N LYS A 100 -28.34 -49.25 20.25
CA LYS A 100 -29.21 -50.17 21.00
C LYS A 100 -30.63 -49.63 21.07
N ALA A 101 -31.64 -50.52 21.04
CA ALA A 101 -33.04 -50.13 21.18
C ALA A 101 -33.28 -49.24 22.41
N GLY A 102 -34.12 -48.23 22.29
CA GLY A 102 -34.40 -47.26 23.33
C GLY A 102 -33.27 -46.23 23.58
N THR A 103 -32.26 -46.16 22.70
CA THR A 103 -31.21 -45.15 22.81
C THR A 103 -31.26 -44.13 21.66
N ILE A 104 -30.91 -42.90 21.95
CA ILE A 104 -30.80 -41.80 20.99
C ILE A 104 -29.41 -41.15 21.11
N ALA A 105 -28.68 -41.05 20.00
CA ALA A 105 -27.51 -40.24 19.88
C ALA A 105 -27.88 -38.96 19.11
N LEU A 106 -27.91 -37.83 19.81
CA LEU A 106 -28.02 -36.53 19.15
C LEU A 106 -26.68 -36.16 18.53
N THR A 107 -26.69 -35.72 17.28
CA THR A 107 -25.50 -35.30 16.57
C THR A 107 -25.71 -33.90 15.99
N PHE A 108 -24.64 -33.07 16.01
CA PHE A 108 -24.64 -31.73 15.50
C PHE A 108 -23.47 -31.53 14.54
N ASP A 109 -23.77 -31.04 13.34
CA ASP A 109 -22.81 -30.84 12.26
C ASP A 109 -22.52 -29.37 12.02
N ASP A 110 -21.47 -29.06 11.27
CA ASP A 110 -21.03 -27.75 10.78
C ASP A 110 -20.33 -26.83 11.81
N GLY A 111 -20.50 -27.09 13.10
CA GLY A 111 -19.96 -26.25 14.18
C GLY A 111 -18.44 -26.30 14.36
N PRO A 112 -17.95 -25.53 15.35
CA PRO A 112 -18.71 -24.72 16.28
C PRO A 112 -19.07 -23.30 15.76
N ASP A 113 -20.25 -22.82 16.10
CA ASP A 113 -20.73 -21.46 15.84
C ASP A 113 -20.74 -20.63 17.14
N PRO A 114 -20.28 -19.36 17.13
CA PRO A 114 -20.19 -18.54 18.36
C PRO A 114 -21.55 -18.19 18.97
N VAL A 115 -22.65 -18.27 18.22
CA VAL A 115 -24.00 -17.96 18.68
C VAL A 115 -24.79 -19.20 19.05
N TRP A 116 -24.76 -20.23 18.19
CA TRP A 116 -25.66 -21.36 18.29
C TRP A 116 -25.10 -22.52 19.09
N THR A 117 -23.83 -22.87 18.92
CA THR A 117 -23.20 -23.95 19.70
C THR A 117 -23.33 -23.71 21.21
N PRO A 118 -23.05 -22.52 21.77
CA PRO A 118 -23.24 -22.26 23.20
C PRO A 118 -24.69 -22.47 23.67
N ARG A 119 -25.68 -22.10 22.87
CA ARG A 119 -27.09 -22.21 23.21
C ARG A 119 -27.53 -23.69 23.21
N ILE A 120 -27.03 -24.48 22.27
CA ILE A 120 -27.27 -25.92 22.21
C ILE A 120 -26.64 -26.62 23.43
N LEU A 121 -25.38 -26.31 23.75
CA LEU A 121 -24.70 -26.83 24.94
C LEU A 121 -25.47 -26.48 26.22
N ASP A 122 -26.03 -25.30 26.33
CA ASP A 122 -26.85 -24.90 27.46
C ASP A 122 -28.15 -25.72 27.56
N VAL A 123 -28.79 -26.09 26.44
CA VAL A 123 -29.97 -26.97 26.43
C VAL A 123 -29.57 -28.39 26.86
N LEU A 124 -28.48 -28.92 26.32
CA LEU A 124 -27.98 -30.25 26.65
C LEU A 124 -27.62 -30.36 28.14
N ARG A 125 -26.90 -29.36 28.67
CA ARG A 125 -26.52 -29.29 30.10
C ARG A 125 -27.72 -29.26 31.03
N ARG A 126 -28.74 -28.41 30.76
CA ARG A 126 -29.98 -28.35 31.56
C ARG A 126 -30.75 -29.68 31.58
N ASN A 127 -30.63 -30.43 30.50
CA ASN A 127 -31.29 -31.74 30.38
C ASN A 127 -30.38 -32.90 30.78
N HIS A 128 -29.14 -32.70 31.23
CA HIS A 128 -28.17 -33.74 31.54
C HIS A 128 -28.02 -34.75 30.41
N VAL A 129 -27.79 -34.30 29.19
CA VAL A 129 -27.63 -35.09 27.96
C VAL A 129 -26.29 -34.83 27.34
N HIS A 130 -25.57 -35.91 26.98
CA HIS A 130 -24.37 -35.81 26.16
C HIS A 130 -24.71 -36.09 24.68
N ALA A 131 -24.03 -35.42 23.77
CA ALA A 131 -24.20 -35.49 22.32
C ALA A 131 -22.85 -35.69 21.61
N THR A 132 -22.88 -35.88 20.29
CA THR A 132 -21.69 -35.92 19.45
C THR A 132 -21.72 -34.75 18.50
N PHE A 133 -20.60 -33.98 18.42
CA PHE A 133 -20.44 -32.82 17.51
C PHE A 133 -19.44 -33.15 16.41
N PHE A 134 -19.88 -33.11 15.17
CA PHE A 134 -19.03 -33.25 13.99
C PHE A 134 -18.57 -31.88 13.51
N VAL A 135 -17.33 -31.52 13.84
CA VAL A 135 -16.84 -30.15 13.71
C VAL A 135 -16.12 -29.93 12.40
N VAL A 136 -16.33 -28.75 11.80
CA VAL A 136 -15.62 -28.27 10.61
C VAL A 136 -14.33 -27.60 11.03
N GLY A 137 -13.21 -27.98 10.40
CA GLY A 137 -11.87 -27.52 10.79
C GLY A 137 -11.70 -26.00 10.79
N THR A 138 -12.23 -25.28 9.80
CA THR A 138 -12.21 -23.81 9.75
C THR A 138 -12.95 -23.17 10.93
N GLN A 139 -14.05 -23.77 11.37
CA GLN A 139 -14.80 -23.31 12.55
C GLN A 139 -14.05 -23.62 13.86
N VAL A 140 -13.36 -24.76 13.92
CA VAL A 140 -12.44 -25.08 15.04
C VAL A 140 -11.32 -24.06 15.14
N VAL A 141 -10.73 -23.66 14.02
CA VAL A 141 -9.68 -22.61 13.97
C VAL A 141 -10.22 -21.25 14.43
N ALA A 142 -11.44 -20.90 14.00
CA ALA A 142 -12.09 -19.66 14.37
C ALA A 142 -12.47 -19.61 15.86
N HIS A 143 -12.96 -20.73 16.41
CA HIS A 143 -13.54 -20.83 17.76
C HIS A 143 -12.99 -22.01 18.57
N PRO A 144 -11.66 -22.12 18.78
CA PRO A 144 -11.07 -23.26 19.50
C PRO A 144 -11.52 -23.38 20.96
N GLU A 145 -11.98 -22.28 21.57
CA GLU A 145 -12.53 -22.27 22.92
C GLU A 145 -13.86 -23.04 23.02
N LEU A 146 -14.68 -23.02 21.97
CA LEU A 146 -15.93 -23.75 21.94
C LEU A 146 -15.70 -25.27 21.84
N VAL A 147 -14.70 -25.70 21.07
CA VAL A 147 -14.31 -27.11 20.99
C VAL A 147 -13.84 -27.61 22.36
N ARG A 148 -13.02 -26.79 23.09
CA ARG A 148 -12.65 -27.13 24.48
C ARG A 148 -13.87 -27.27 25.39
N ARG A 149 -14.87 -26.39 25.26
CA ARG A 149 -16.10 -26.42 26.03
C ARG A 149 -16.90 -27.67 25.73
N ILE A 150 -17.07 -28.07 24.46
CA ILE A 150 -17.75 -29.28 24.03
C ILE A 150 -17.11 -30.49 24.72
N VAL A 151 -15.79 -30.62 24.65
CA VAL A 151 -15.07 -31.77 25.28
C VAL A 151 -15.15 -31.72 26.82
N ALA A 152 -15.00 -30.52 27.42
CA ALA A 152 -15.03 -30.33 28.87
C ALA A 152 -16.44 -30.64 29.48
N GLU A 153 -17.52 -30.38 28.74
CA GLU A 153 -18.89 -30.73 29.14
C GLU A 153 -19.25 -32.24 28.89
N GLY A 154 -18.27 -33.06 28.48
CA GLY A 154 -18.43 -34.52 28.29
C GLY A 154 -19.07 -34.92 26.98
N HIS A 155 -19.21 -34.02 26.04
CA HIS A 155 -19.68 -34.34 24.69
C HIS A 155 -18.57 -34.99 23.87
N GLN A 156 -18.94 -35.76 22.84
CA GLN A 156 -18.04 -36.43 21.94
C GLN A 156 -17.77 -35.56 20.72
N ILE A 157 -16.53 -35.56 20.21
CA ILE A 157 -16.14 -34.90 18.99
C ILE A 157 -15.99 -35.92 17.87
N GLY A 158 -16.53 -35.63 16.69
CA GLY A 158 -16.20 -36.21 15.39
C GLY A 158 -15.65 -35.11 14.46
N ILE A 159 -15.09 -35.49 13.31
CA ILE A 159 -14.63 -34.56 12.29
C ILE A 159 -15.62 -34.49 11.13
N HIS A 160 -15.75 -33.28 10.55
CA HIS A 160 -16.67 -32.98 9.44
C HIS A 160 -15.94 -32.26 8.29
N THR A 161 -14.72 -32.72 8.00
CA THR A 161 -13.77 -32.11 7.06
C THR A 161 -13.25 -30.72 7.50
N PHE A 162 -12.27 -30.18 6.77
CA PHE A 162 -11.66 -28.90 7.16
C PHE A 162 -12.46 -27.70 6.63
N THR A 163 -12.89 -27.75 5.34
CA THR A 163 -13.60 -26.66 4.65
C THR A 163 -15.03 -27.01 4.25
N HIS A 164 -15.55 -28.18 4.65
CA HIS A 164 -16.88 -28.69 4.34
C HIS A 164 -17.13 -28.93 2.83
N PRO A 165 -16.20 -29.54 2.06
CA PRO A 165 -16.44 -29.86 0.66
C PRO A 165 -17.19 -31.21 0.52
N ASP A 166 -17.80 -31.42 -0.66
CA ASP A 166 -18.21 -32.74 -1.10
C ASP A 166 -16.95 -33.57 -1.41
N LEU A 167 -16.62 -34.51 -0.51
CA LEU A 167 -15.44 -35.36 -0.61
C LEU A 167 -15.44 -36.24 -1.87
N SER A 168 -16.61 -36.61 -2.39
CA SER A 168 -16.73 -37.47 -3.58
C SER A 168 -16.14 -36.81 -4.83
N ARG A 169 -16.13 -35.48 -4.88
CA ARG A 169 -15.62 -34.67 -5.99
C ARG A 169 -14.13 -34.31 -5.86
N LEU A 170 -13.50 -34.60 -4.74
CA LEU A 170 -12.11 -34.28 -4.49
C LEU A 170 -11.15 -35.40 -4.93
N ALA A 171 -9.94 -35.01 -5.32
CA ALA A 171 -8.84 -35.95 -5.54
C ALA A 171 -8.42 -36.61 -4.20
N PRO A 172 -7.92 -37.88 -4.21
CA PRO A 172 -7.57 -38.60 -2.98
C PRO A 172 -6.64 -37.86 -2.03
N TRP A 173 -5.65 -37.10 -2.55
CA TRP A 173 -4.74 -36.30 -1.73
C TRP A 173 -5.44 -35.11 -1.04
N GLN A 174 -6.44 -34.51 -1.68
CA GLN A 174 -7.24 -33.42 -1.11
C GLN A 174 -8.12 -33.95 0.04
N ARG A 175 -8.77 -35.11 -0.15
CA ARG A 175 -9.52 -35.78 0.91
C ARG A 175 -8.65 -36.05 2.14
N SER A 176 -7.41 -36.56 1.92
CA SER A 176 -6.48 -36.83 3.02
C SER A 176 -6.09 -35.54 3.75
N LEU A 177 -5.95 -34.42 3.03
CA LEU A 177 -5.62 -33.11 3.59
C LEU A 177 -6.79 -32.61 4.45
N GLU A 178 -8.02 -32.62 3.93
CA GLU A 178 -9.25 -32.23 4.63
C GLU A 178 -9.40 -32.95 5.99
N LEU A 179 -9.21 -34.27 6.00
CA LEU A 179 -9.32 -35.05 7.22
C LEU A 179 -8.18 -34.76 8.20
N ARG A 180 -6.93 -34.67 7.71
CA ARG A 180 -5.75 -34.45 8.53
C ARG A 180 -5.74 -33.06 9.17
N GLU A 181 -6.05 -32.01 8.41
CA GLU A 181 -6.07 -30.64 8.93
C GLU A 181 -7.16 -30.47 9.99
N THR A 182 -8.34 -31.05 9.80
CA THR A 182 -9.41 -31.06 10.81
C THR A 182 -8.96 -31.75 12.09
N GLN A 183 -8.33 -32.91 11.97
CA GLN A 183 -7.80 -33.63 13.11
C GLN A 183 -6.74 -32.85 13.88
N LEU A 184 -5.82 -32.19 13.16
CA LEU A 184 -4.82 -31.31 13.77
C LEU A 184 -5.47 -30.09 14.45
N ALA A 185 -6.49 -29.48 13.83
CA ALA A 185 -7.22 -28.37 14.44
C ALA A 185 -7.88 -28.79 15.76
N VAL A 186 -8.54 -29.94 15.79
CA VAL A 186 -9.16 -30.53 17.00
C VAL A 186 -8.09 -30.85 18.06
N ALA A 187 -6.96 -31.45 17.65
CA ALA A 187 -5.86 -31.75 18.55
C ALA A 187 -5.25 -30.46 19.16
N GLY A 188 -5.10 -29.42 18.36
CA GLY A 188 -4.59 -28.09 18.81
C GLY A 188 -5.58 -27.36 19.71
N ALA A 189 -6.88 -27.46 19.43
CA ALA A 189 -7.92 -26.76 20.17
C ALA A 189 -8.22 -27.40 21.52
N ALA A 190 -8.46 -28.72 21.54
CA ALA A 190 -8.95 -29.45 22.73
C ALA A 190 -7.98 -30.54 23.24
N GLY A 191 -6.87 -30.79 22.57
CA GLY A 191 -5.89 -31.79 22.98
C GLY A 191 -6.38 -33.26 22.79
N VAL A 192 -7.33 -33.47 21.91
CA VAL A 192 -7.90 -34.81 21.61
C VAL A 192 -7.85 -35.09 20.11
N THR A 193 -7.93 -36.39 19.77
CA THR A 193 -8.13 -36.88 18.39
C THR A 193 -9.39 -37.71 18.36
N SER A 194 -10.06 -37.81 17.21
CA SER A 194 -11.27 -38.58 17.01
C SER A 194 -11.13 -39.54 15.83
N SER A 195 -11.63 -40.75 15.99
CA SER A 195 -11.80 -41.69 14.87
C SER A 195 -13.17 -41.56 14.18
N LEU A 196 -14.08 -40.71 14.67
CA LEU A 196 -15.39 -40.51 14.08
C LEU A 196 -15.34 -39.50 12.95
N LEU A 197 -15.85 -39.87 11.78
CA LEU A 197 -16.00 -39.01 10.62
C LEU A 197 -17.46 -39.00 10.15
N ARG A 198 -18.01 -37.85 9.87
CA ARG A 198 -19.21 -37.71 9.04
C ARG A 198 -18.82 -36.94 7.76
N PRO A 199 -18.95 -37.58 6.58
CA PRO A 199 -18.75 -36.87 5.32
C PRO A 199 -19.86 -35.84 5.11
N PRO A 200 -19.55 -34.62 4.61
CA PRO A 200 -20.57 -33.67 4.18
C PRO A 200 -21.43 -34.23 3.06
N TYR A 201 -22.71 -33.84 3.00
CA TYR A 201 -23.69 -34.15 1.97
C TYR A 201 -24.11 -35.64 1.82
N SER A 202 -23.49 -36.58 2.50
CA SER A 202 -23.76 -38.00 2.45
C SER A 202 -24.12 -38.49 3.85
N SER A 203 -25.33 -38.18 4.33
CA SER A 203 -25.72 -38.37 5.73
C SER A 203 -26.52 -39.65 6.00
N GLU A 204 -26.99 -40.36 4.97
CA GLU A 204 -27.84 -41.56 5.08
C GLU A 204 -27.29 -42.74 4.26
N ASN A 205 -27.55 -43.98 4.70
CA ASN A 205 -27.01 -45.18 4.04
C ASN A 205 -27.50 -45.38 2.60
N ASP A 206 -28.77 -45.08 2.35
CA ASP A 206 -29.42 -45.21 1.02
C ASP A 206 -29.07 -44.05 0.06
N ALA A 207 -28.42 -43.02 0.59
CA ALA A 207 -27.91 -41.90 -0.21
C ALA A 207 -26.51 -42.13 -0.79
N LEU A 208 -25.80 -43.17 -0.33
CA LEU A 208 -24.42 -43.45 -0.77
C LEU A 208 -24.38 -43.97 -2.20
N ASP A 209 -23.52 -43.35 -3.02
CA ASP A 209 -23.16 -43.82 -4.35
C ASP A 209 -21.73 -44.42 -4.40
N ASP A 210 -21.27 -44.83 -5.59
CA ASP A 210 -19.96 -45.46 -5.78
C ASP A 210 -18.79 -44.48 -5.47
N ALA A 211 -18.98 -43.19 -5.70
CA ALA A 211 -17.99 -42.17 -5.37
C ALA A 211 -17.91 -41.96 -3.86
N ASP A 212 -19.04 -41.88 -3.17
CA ASP A 212 -19.11 -41.85 -1.70
C ASP A 212 -18.48 -43.10 -1.09
N TRP A 213 -18.78 -44.28 -1.64
CA TRP A 213 -18.17 -45.52 -1.18
C TRP A 213 -16.64 -45.51 -1.30
N SER A 214 -16.10 -44.92 -2.37
CA SER A 214 -14.66 -44.68 -2.51
C SER A 214 -14.10 -43.81 -1.40
N VAL A 215 -14.81 -42.76 -1.00
CA VAL A 215 -14.43 -41.87 0.12
C VAL A 215 -14.41 -42.65 1.43
N LEU A 216 -15.45 -43.42 1.71
CA LEU A 216 -15.54 -44.20 2.95
C LEU A 216 -14.40 -45.22 3.08
N LYS A 217 -14.04 -45.92 1.99
CA LYS A 217 -12.87 -46.81 1.97
C LYS A 217 -11.53 -46.09 2.24
N GLN A 218 -11.36 -44.92 1.68
CA GLN A 218 -10.16 -44.13 1.93
C GLN A 218 -10.09 -43.64 3.38
N ALA A 219 -11.22 -43.18 3.92
CA ALA A 219 -11.30 -42.70 5.30
C ALA A 219 -11.01 -43.81 6.29
N ASP A 220 -11.57 -45.00 6.05
CA ASP A 220 -11.33 -46.20 6.86
C ASP A 220 -9.84 -46.61 6.85
N SER A 221 -9.23 -46.63 5.67
CA SER A 221 -7.79 -46.87 5.53
C SER A 221 -6.92 -45.85 6.30
N ALA A 222 -7.47 -44.69 6.62
CA ALA A 222 -6.84 -43.66 7.46
C ALA A 222 -7.24 -43.78 8.96
N GLY A 223 -7.99 -44.82 9.33
CA GLY A 223 -8.40 -45.15 10.71
C GLY A 223 -9.68 -44.44 11.16
N TYR A 224 -10.49 -43.94 10.24
CA TYR A 224 -11.78 -43.33 10.59
C TYR A 224 -12.95 -44.31 10.48
N VAL A 225 -13.90 -44.16 11.37
CA VAL A 225 -15.21 -44.83 11.34
C VAL A 225 -16.23 -43.82 10.84
N THR A 226 -16.95 -44.17 9.78
CA THR A 226 -17.98 -43.31 9.22
C THR A 226 -19.26 -43.39 10.02
N VAL A 227 -19.83 -42.24 10.36
CA VAL A 227 -21.06 -42.09 11.11
C VAL A 227 -22.10 -41.38 10.27
N LEU A 228 -23.11 -42.10 9.83
CA LEU A 228 -24.28 -41.56 9.13
C LEU A 228 -25.43 -41.33 10.12
N SER A 229 -26.57 -40.87 9.64
CA SER A 229 -27.78 -40.65 10.44
C SER A 229 -28.84 -41.72 10.16
N THR A 230 -29.83 -41.81 11.04
CA THR A 230 -31.05 -42.57 10.83
C THR A 230 -32.29 -41.69 10.80
N LEU A 231 -32.17 -40.47 11.30
CA LEU A 231 -33.20 -39.44 11.26
C LEU A 231 -32.52 -38.11 10.96
N ASP A 232 -32.92 -37.45 9.89
CA ASP A 232 -32.53 -36.03 9.60
C ASP A 232 -33.64 -35.11 10.11
N ALA A 233 -33.29 -34.17 10.97
CA ALA A 233 -34.22 -33.15 11.46
C ALA A 233 -34.60 -32.12 10.39
N GLU A 234 -33.86 -32.08 9.27
CA GLU A 234 -33.98 -31.08 8.18
C GLU A 234 -33.95 -29.63 8.67
N ASP A 235 -33.30 -29.41 9.81
CA ASP A 235 -33.25 -28.07 10.46
C ASP A 235 -32.48 -27.05 9.66
N TRP A 236 -31.61 -27.48 8.76
CA TRP A 236 -30.86 -26.67 7.81
C TRP A 236 -31.80 -25.96 6.82
N GLN A 237 -32.96 -26.52 6.46
CA GLN A 237 -33.98 -25.90 5.62
C GLN A 237 -34.83 -24.86 6.39
N ARG A 238 -34.77 -24.83 7.71
CA ARG A 238 -35.59 -23.96 8.60
C ARG A 238 -37.10 -24.11 8.37
N PRO A 239 -37.64 -25.37 8.40
CA PRO A 239 -39.04 -25.66 8.03
C PRO A 239 -40.04 -25.28 9.14
N GLY A 240 -39.60 -24.68 10.21
CA GLY A 240 -40.37 -24.40 11.42
C GLY A 240 -40.10 -25.40 12.55
N THR A 241 -40.10 -24.92 13.80
CA THR A 241 -39.78 -25.72 15.01
C THR A 241 -40.62 -26.99 15.11
N ALA A 242 -41.90 -26.92 14.74
CA ALA A 242 -42.80 -28.07 14.79
C ALA A 242 -42.37 -29.20 13.82
N ARG A 243 -41.89 -28.83 12.62
CA ARG A 243 -41.44 -29.80 11.62
C ARG A 243 -40.10 -30.42 12.01
N VAL A 244 -39.14 -29.60 12.48
CA VAL A 244 -37.86 -30.06 13.04
C VAL A 244 -38.11 -31.08 14.16
N LEU A 245 -39.06 -30.76 15.07
CA LEU A 245 -39.45 -31.68 16.16
C LEU A 245 -40.05 -32.99 15.62
N ALA A 246 -40.91 -32.92 14.61
CA ALA A 246 -41.54 -34.13 14.02
C ALA A 246 -40.51 -35.02 13.35
N ASN A 247 -39.62 -34.43 12.50
CA ASN A 247 -38.57 -35.16 11.78
C ASN A 247 -37.55 -35.83 12.74
N ALA A 248 -37.23 -35.17 13.86
CA ALA A 248 -36.31 -35.70 14.87
C ALA A 248 -36.98 -36.71 15.84
N THR A 249 -38.28 -36.94 15.74
CA THR A 249 -39.01 -37.85 16.64
C THR A 249 -39.03 -39.28 16.08
N PRO A 250 -38.49 -40.31 16.78
CA PRO A 250 -38.47 -41.68 16.31
C PRO A 250 -39.85 -42.30 16.16
N HIS A 251 -40.04 -43.12 15.12
CA HIS A 251 -41.17 -44.02 15.00
C HIS A 251 -40.81 -45.39 15.61
N GLY A 252 -41.32 -45.71 16.82
CA GLY A 252 -41.02 -46.95 17.51
C GLY A 252 -39.85 -46.85 18.49
N LYS A 253 -39.25 -48.00 18.85
CA LYS A 253 -38.20 -48.10 19.89
C LYS A 253 -36.81 -48.41 19.35
N ALA A 254 -36.62 -48.45 18.04
CA ALA A 254 -35.29 -48.64 17.47
C ALA A 254 -34.33 -47.54 17.94
N GLY A 255 -33.06 -47.88 18.14
CA GLY A 255 -32.05 -46.90 18.48
C GLY A 255 -31.75 -45.96 17.28
N GLN A 256 -31.57 -44.70 17.53
CA GLN A 256 -31.45 -43.66 16.49
C GLN A 256 -30.20 -42.81 16.65
N ILE A 257 -29.65 -42.39 15.52
CA ILE A 257 -28.71 -41.28 15.40
C ILE A 257 -29.46 -40.14 14.71
N VAL A 258 -29.67 -39.04 15.43
CA VAL A 258 -30.42 -37.88 14.95
C VAL A 258 -29.44 -36.82 14.45
N LEU A 259 -29.57 -36.44 13.19
CA LEU A 259 -28.81 -35.36 12.58
C LEU A 259 -29.51 -34.03 12.83
N MET A 260 -28.76 -33.09 13.35
CA MET A 260 -29.07 -31.67 13.49
C MET A 260 -27.81 -30.87 13.19
N HIS A 261 -27.93 -29.53 13.17
CA HIS A 261 -26.82 -28.65 12.90
C HIS A 261 -26.69 -27.60 14.00
N ASP A 262 -25.44 -27.25 14.36
CA ASP A 262 -25.13 -26.17 15.31
C ASP A 262 -24.45 -24.96 14.66
N ALA A 263 -24.28 -24.98 13.31
CA ALA A 263 -23.78 -23.89 12.51
C ALA A 263 -24.43 -23.85 11.11
N GLY A 264 -23.90 -23.08 10.17
CA GLY A 264 -24.42 -22.99 8.80
C GLY A 264 -25.68 -22.12 8.67
N GLY A 265 -25.89 -21.13 9.54
CA GLY A 265 -26.98 -20.15 9.48
C GLY A 265 -27.77 -20.01 10.79
N ASP A 266 -29.03 -19.56 10.71
CA ASP A 266 -29.89 -19.39 11.88
C ASP A 266 -30.41 -20.76 12.38
N ARG A 267 -30.01 -21.15 13.59
CA ARG A 267 -30.37 -22.42 14.27
C ARG A 267 -31.32 -22.15 15.44
N SER A 268 -32.04 -21.06 15.45
CA SER A 268 -33.05 -20.78 16.49
C SER A 268 -34.11 -21.82 16.59
N GLN A 269 -34.55 -22.44 15.46
CA GLN A 269 -35.53 -23.50 15.41
C GLN A 269 -35.01 -24.81 15.99
N THR A 270 -33.72 -25.13 15.74
CA THR A 270 -33.02 -26.28 16.33
C THR A 270 -32.97 -26.17 17.84
N VAL A 271 -32.55 -25.00 18.38
CA VAL A 271 -32.54 -24.74 19.83
C VAL A 271 -33.93 -24.87 20.44
N ALA A 272 -34.95 -24.30 19.78
CA ALA A 272 -36.35 -24.37 20.24
C ALA A 272 -36.90 -25.83 20.22
N ALA A 273 -36.60 -26.58 19.15
CA ALA A 273 -37.01 -27.99 19.04
C ALA A 273 -36.35 -28.84 20.11
N LEU A 274 -35.05 -28.68 20.39
CA LEU A 274 -34.31 -29.43 21.41
C LEU A 274 -34.91 -29.26 22.82
N ASN A 275 -35.37 -28.06 23.19
CA ASN A 275 -36.02 -27.83 24.48
C ASN A 275 -37.28 -28.63 24.69
N THR A 276 -37.97 -29.04 23.61
CA THR A 276 -39.18 -29.85 23.64
C THR A 276 -38.85 -31.34 23.41
N LEU A 277 -37.98 -31.65 22.46
CA LEU A 277 -37.64 -32.98 22.02
C LEU A 277 -37.05 -33.81 23.16
N ILE A 278 -36.05 -33.27 23.88
CA ILE A 278 -35.32 -34.03 24.90
C ILE A 278 -36.23 -34.45 26.07
N PRO A 279 -37.00 -33.55 26.71
CA PRO A 279 -37.92 -33.95 27.78
C PRO A 279 -39.00 -34.93 27.30
N ARG A 280 -39.56 -34.70 26.09
CA ARG A 280 -40.59 -35.60 25.51
C ARG A 280 -40.08 -37.04 25.31
N LEU A 281 -38.88 -37.18 24.72
CA LEU A 281 -38.31 -38.50 24.45
C LEU A 281 -37.86 -39.22 25.74
N LYS A 282 -37.38 -38.48 26.74
CA LYS A 282 -37.10 -39.00 28.08
C LYS A 282 -38.37 -39.57 28.75
N ALA A 283 -39.48 -38.84 28.67
CA ALA A 283 -40.77 -39.30 29.19
C ALA A 283 -41.27 -40.54 28.46
N GLN A 284 -40.89 -40.74 27.19
CA GLN A 284 -41.18 -41.95 26.43
C GLN A 284 -40.21 -43.12 26.74
N GLY A 285 -39.27 -42.93 27.66
CA GLY A 285 -38.31 -43.96 28.09
C GLY A 285 -37.07 -44.11 27.24
N PHE A 286 -36.78 -43.16 26.34
CA PHE A 286 -35.52 -43.13 25.60
C PHE A 286 -34.35 -42.63 26.50
N ARG A 287 -33.18 -43.22 26.29
CA ARG A 287 -31.93 -42.80 26.91
C ARG A 287 -31.05 -42.07 25.88
N PHE A 288 -30.54 -40.91 26.23
CA PHE A 288 -29.62 -40.16 25.39
C PHE A 288 -28.17 -40.54 25.71
N THR A 289 -27.36 -40.66 24.64
CA THR A 289 -25.94 -41.03 24.77
C THR A 289 -25.15 -40.49 23.55
N THR A 290 -23.82 -40.59 23.60
CA THR A 290 -22.96 -40.26 22.44
C THR A 290 -22.97 -41.39 21.41
N VAL A 291 -22.57 -41.13 20.17
CA VAL A 291 -22.51 -42.13 19.09
C VAL A 291 -21.66 -43.32 19.50
N GLY A 292 -20.44 -43.14 19.98
CA GLY A 292 -19.56 -44.21 20.37
C GLY A 292 -20.19 -45.13 21.46
N ALA A 293 -20.80 -44.54 22.48
CA ALA A 293 -21.47 -45.28 23.52
C ALA A 293 -22.75 -45.99 23.03
N ALA A 294 -23.49 -45.38 22.09
CA ALA A 294 -24.71 -45.96 21.51
C ALA A 294 -24.45 -47.29 20.77
N VAL A 295 -23.29 -47.42 20.11
CA VAL A 295 -22.90 -48.62 19.35
C VAL A 295 -21.88 -49.48 20.08
N GLY A 296 -21.49 -49.12 21.30
CA GLY A 296 -20.52 -49.87 22.09
C GLY A 296 -19.08 -49.80 21.62
N MET A 297 -18.70 -48.70 20.96
CA MET A 297 -17.34 -48.46 20.49
C MET A 297 -16.44 -48.05 21.65
N ALA A 298 -15.27 -48.66 21.76
CA ALA A 298 -14.28 -48.32 22.80
C ALA A 298 -13.45 -47.12 22.38
N GLY A 299 -13.52 -46.04 23.17
CA GLY A 299 -12.60 -44.89 23.09
C GLY A 299 -12.44 -44.21 21.72
N PRO A 300 -13.53 -43.83 21.01
CA PRO A 300 -13.36 -43.19 19.68
C PRO A 300 -12.73 -41.79 19.75
N VAL A 301 -12.70 -41.18 20.93
CA VAL A 301 -11.96 -39.93 21.21
C VAL A 301 -10.84 -40.25 22.19
N GLN A 302 -9.61 -39.89 21.84
CA GLN A 302 -8.43 -40.19 22.63
C GLN A 302 -7.57 -38.91 22.83
N PRO A 303 -6.74 -38.88 23.90
CA PRO A 303 -5.78 -37.78 24.06
C PRO A 303 -4.84 -37.69 22.84
N ALA A 304 -4.69 -36.50 22.30
CA ALA A 304 -3.76 -36.25 21.20
C ALA A 304 -2.31 -36.35 21.65
N GLY A 305 -1.46 -36.99 20.86
CA GLY A 305 -0.01 -36.99 21.07
C GLY A 305 0.56 -35.57 21.00
N LEU A 306 1.65 -35.33 21.73
CA LEU A 306 2.27 -33.99 21.84
C LEU A 306 2.60 -33.37 20.46
N GLY A 307 3.09 -34.17 19.49
CA GLY A 307 3.39 -33.74 18.14
C GLY A 307 2.17 -33.16 17.41
N ASN A 308 1.06 -33.92 17.40
CA ASN A 308 -0.21 -33.47 16.78
C ASN A 308 -0.77 -32.22 17.46
N ARG A 309 -0.65 -32.13 18.78
CA ARG A 309 -1.10 -30.99 19.56
C ARG A 309 -0.31 -29.72 19.22
N LEU A 310 1.02 -29.81 19.13
CA LEU A 310 1.88 -28.66 18.75
C LEU A 310 1.65 -28.24 17.31
N GLN A 311 1.55 -29.20 16.37
CA GLN A 311 1.24 -28.91 14.96
C GLN A 311 -0.13 -28.24 14.84
N GLY A 312 -1.13 -28.74 15.57
CA GLY A 312 -2.47 -28.16 15.58
C GLY A 312 -2.53 -26.74 16.14
N ILE A 313 -1.83 -26.46 17.27
CA ILE A 313 -1.72 -25.11 17.81
C ILE A 313 -1.05 -24.17 16.79
N THR A 314 0.02 -24.64 16.12
CA THR A 314 0.70 -23.88 15.09
C THR A 314 -0.22 -23.59 13.91
N LEU A 315 -0.96 -24.59 13.41
CA LEU A 315 -1.94 -24.43 12.34
C LEU A 315 -2.99 -23.37 12.70
N ILE A 316 -3.61 -23.48 13.87
CA ILE A 316 -4.61 -22.51 14.36
C ILE A 316 -4.03 -21.11 14.39
N LYS A 317 -2.82 -20.92 14.97
CA LYS A 317 -2.20 -19.60 15.10
C LYS A 317 -1.80 -19.00 13.75
N MET A 318 -1.30 -19.82 12.82
CA MET A 318 -0.93 -19.36 11.48
C MET A 318 -2.16 -18.91 10.68
N LEU A 319 -3.26 -19.67 10.72
CA LEU A 319 -4.49 -19.29 10.03
C LEU A 319 -5.15 -18.05 10.65
N GLN A 320 -5.21 -17.95 11.99
CA GLN A 320 -5.70 -16.76 12.68
C GLN A 320 -4.85 -15.51 12.34
N LEU A 321 -3.52 -15.67 12.25
CA LEU A 321 -2.61 -14.59 11.83
C LEU A 321 -2.87 -14.19 10.37
N GLY A 322 -3.08 -15.17 9.49
CA GLY A 322 -3.44 -14.96 8.09
C GLY A 322 -4.70 -14.13 7.94
N ASP A 323 -5.79 -14.54 8.60
CA ASP A 323 -7.06 -13.82 8.59
C ASP A 323 -6.95 -12.41 9.15
N GLY A 324 -6.24 -12.24 10.27
CA GLY A 324 -5.96 -10.93 10.83
C GLY A 324 -5.18 -10.03 9.87
N THR A 325 -4.20 -10.59 9.17
CA THR A 325 -3.40 -9.91 8.16
C THR A 325 -4.26 -9.45 6.99
N ILE A 326 -5.14 -10.32 6.45
CA ILE A 326 -6.03 -9.99 5.34
C ILE A 326 -7.00 -8.86 5.71
N ARG A 327 -7.59 -8.92 6.91
CA ARG A 327 -8.46 -7.84 7.40
C ARG A 327 -7.70 -6.52 7.52
N LEU A 328 -6.49 -6.53 8.07
CA LEU A 328 -5.64 -5.35 8.18
C LEU A 328 -5.30 -4.78 6.79
N LEU A 329 -4.88 -5.63 5.85
CA LEU A 329 -4.55 -5.22 4.48
C LEU A 329 -5.76 -4.64 3.76
N GLY A 330 -6.93 -5.24 3.94
CA GLY A 330 -8.20 -4.71 3.43
C GLY A 330 -8.49 -3.29 3.96
N VAL A 331 -8.40 -3.10 5.27
CA VAL A 331 -8.59 -1.79 5.90
C VAL A 331 -7.59 -0.77 5.38
N LEU A 332 -6.30 -1.14 5.27
CA LEU A 332 -5.25 -0.27 4.73
C LEU A 332 -5.51 0.11 3.28
N MET A 333 -5.94 -0.84 2.43
CA MET A 333 -6.27 -0.60 1.04
C MET A 333 -7.43 0.39 0.88
N TYR A 334 -8.54 0.17 1.58
CA TYR A 334 -9.71 1.07 1.52
C TYR A 334 -9.37 2.45 2.09
N THR A 335 -8.60 2.52 3.17
CA THR A 335 -8.17 3.78 3.78
C THR A 335 -7.25 4.56 2.83
N ALA A 336 -6.25 3.91 2.23
CA ALA A 336 -5.36 4.52 1.25
C ALA A 336 -6.13 5.00 0.01
N GLY A 337 -7.10 4.22 -0.46
CA GLY A 337 -8.02 4.59 -1.54
C GLY A 337 -8.83 5.84 -1.20
N ALA A 338 -9.48 5.86 -0.05
CA ALA A 338 -10.28 7.00 0.41
C ALA A 338 -9.45 8.29 0.56
N ILE A 339 -8.26 8.20 1.15
CA ILE A 339 -7.31 9.31 1.27
C ILE A 339 -6.88 9.81 -0.11
N SER A 340 -6.63 8.91 -1.07
CA SER A 340 -6.24 9.27 -2.44
C SER A 340 -7.36 9.98 -3.20
N VAL A 341 -8.60 9.54 -3.06
CA VAL A 341 -9.78 10.20 -3.63
C VAL A 341 -9.99 11.58 -3.01
N LEU A 342 -9.89 11.69 -1.69
CA LEU A 342 -9.98 12.97 -0.98
C LEU A 342 -8.88 13.95 -1.44
N ARG A 343 -7.63 13.48 -1.56
CA ARG A 343 -6.54 14.28 -2.11
C ARG A 343 -6.87 14.78 -3.52
N ALA A 344 -7.32 13.89 -4.41
CA ALA A 344 -7.69 14.25 -5.77
C ALA A 344 -8.75 15.34 -5.79
N ALA A 345 -9.81 15.21 -5.00
CA ALA A 345 -10.86 16.21 -4.88
C ALA A 345 -10.32 17.56 -4.39
N VAL A 346 -9.52 17.57 -3.32
CA VAL A 346 -8.90 18.78 -2.75
C VAL A 346 -7.99 19.47 -3.77
N VAL A 347 -7.14 18.70 -4.46
CA VAL A 347 -6.20 19.23 -5.46
C VAL A 347 -6.95 19.83 -6.66
N LEU A 348 -8.00 19.16 -7.16
CA LEU A 348 -8.81 19.65 -8.28
C LEU A 348 -9.58 20.94 -7.92
N VAL A 349 -10.16 20.99 -6.72
CA VAL A 349 -10.83 22.20 -6.22
C VAL A 349 -9.84 23.34 -6.05
N ALA A 350 -8.66 23.07 -5.47
CA ALA A 350 -7.60 24.04 -5.31
C ALA A 350 -7.11 24.58 -6.67
N ALA A 351 -6.83 23.69 -7.61
CA ALA A 351 -6.37 24.08 -8.94
C ALA A 351 -7.41 24.94 -9.68
N ARG A 352 -8.73 24.58 -9.59
CA ARG A 352 -9.82 25.39 -10.15
C ARG A 352 -9.90 26.76 -9.48
N ARG A 353 -9.77 26.82 -8.15
CA ARG A 353 -9.79 28.09 -7.39
C ARG A 353 -8.58 28.94 -7.73
N HIS A 354 -7.37 28.37 -7.78
CA HIS A 354 -6.13 29.07 -8.17
C HIS A 354 -6.28 29.70 -9.53
N ARG A 355 -6.69 28.95 -10.55
CA ARG A 355 -6.94 29.48 -11.89
C ARG A 355 -7.92 30.65 -11.89
N ARG A 356 -9.06 30.54 -11.16
CA ARG A 356 -10.06 31.62 -11.08
C ARG A 356 -9.52 32.91 -10.44
N LEU A 357 -8.55 32.79 -9.53
CA LEU A 357 -7.91 33.94 -8.88
C LEU A 357 -6.81 34.57 -9.73
N ARG A 358 -6.21 33.81 -10.67
CA ARG A 358 -5.11 34.27 -11.52
C ARG A 358 -5.52 34.69 -12.93
N THR A 359 -6.57 34.09 -13.48
CA THR A 359 -7.02 34.32 -14.85
C THR A 359 -8.50 34.68 -14.92
N GLY A 360 -8.90 35.53 -15.89
CA GLY A 360 -10.26 35.90 -16.19
C GLY A 360 -10.77 37.16 -15.47
N ARG A 361 -12.09 37.45 -15.57
CA ARG A 361 -12.74 38.67 -15.03
C ARG A 361 -12.59 38.88 -13.51
N ARG A 362 -12.20 37.86 -12.77
CA ARG A 362 -11.98 37.92 -11.31
C ARG A 362 -10.51 37.83 -10.94
N ALA A 363 -9.60 37.94 -11.92
CA ALA A 363 -8.18 37.94 -11.65
C ALA A 363 -7.83 39.07 -10.71
N ARG A 364 -7.04 38.76 -9.69
CA ARG A 364 -6.47 39.75 -8.78
C ARG A 364 -5.05 40.05 -9.27
N PRO A 365 -4.76 41.22 -9.87
CA PRO A 365 -3.39 41.57 -10.22
C PRO A 365 -2.54 41.62 -8.96
N TRP A 366 -1.27 41.32 -9.09
CA TRP A 366 -0.31 41.34 -7.98
C TRP A 366 -0.09 42.75 -7.43
N GLY A 367 -0.24 43.76 -8.26
CA GLY A 367 0.01 45.19 -7.97
C GLY A 367 0.41 45.94 -9.24
N PRO A 368 1.11 47.05 -9.11
CA PRO A 368 1.72 47.75 -10.24
C PRO A 368 2.69 46.80 -10.97
N PRO A 369 2.86 46.94 -12.31
CA PRO A 369 3.83 46.15 -13.04
C PRO A 369 5.25 46.31 -12.48
N VAL A 370 5.94 45.18 -12.28
CA VAL A 370 7.35 45.16 -11.89
C VAL A 370 8.19 45.23 -13.16
N THR A 371 8.96 46.32 -13.29
CA THR A 371 9.77 46.63 -14.48
C THR A 371 11.26 46.81 -14.17
N GLU A 372 11.61 46.74 -12.90
CA GLU A 372 13.01 46.87 -12.44
C GLU A 372 13.86 45.72 -12.97
N PRO A 373 15.15 45.97 -13.29
CA PRO A 373 16.06 44.95 -13.77
C PRO A 373 16.28 43.85 -12.74
N VAL A 374 16.64 42.67 -13.24
CA VAL A 374 16.77 41.43 -12.45
C VAL A 374 18.15 40.81 -12.65
N SER A 375 18.79 40.36 -11.58
CA SER A 375 20.02 39.57 -11.69
C SER A 375 19.68 38.10 -11.86
N VAL A 376 20.07 37.50 -12.98
CA VAL A 376 19.92 36.09 -13.27
C VAL A 376 21.19 35.33 -12.94
N ILE A 377 21.16 34.41 -12.01
CA ILE A 377 22.31 33.60 -11.58
C ILE A 377 22.23 32.22 -12.18
N VAL A 378 23.26 31.85 -12.95
CA VAL A 378 23.38 30.53 -13.62
C VAL A 378 24.60 29.79 -13.06
N PRO A 379 24.46 28.90 -12.08
CA PRO A 379 25.56 28.06 -11.63
C PRO A 379 25.87 26.99 -12.70
N ALA A 380 27.13 26.89 -13.11
CA ALA A 380 27.58 25.95 -14.13
C ALA A 380 28.72 25.07 -13.63
N TYR A 381 28.64 23.77 -13.90
CA TYR A 381 29.72 22.81 -13.67
C TYR A 381 29.70 21.71 -14.72
N ASN A 382 30.58 21.78 -15.70
CA ASN A 382 30.64 20.87 -16.84
C ASN A 382 29.29 20.79 -17.59
N GLU A 383 28.79 21.95 -18.05
CA GLU A 383 27.51 22.14 -18.75
C GLU A 383 27.71 22.59 -20.21
N SER A 384 28.89 22.33 -20.81
CA SER A 384 29.22 22.77 -22.17
C SER A 384 28.17 22.38 -23.23
N ALA A 385 27.43 21.27 -23.01
CA ALA A 385 26.39 20.80 -23.93
C ALA A 385 25.11 21.68 -23.96
N GLY A 386 24.77 22.36 -22.86
CA GLY A 386 23.49 23.09 -22.71
C GLY A 386 23.61 24.59 -22.41
N ILE A 387 24.74 25.02 -21.88
CA ILE A 387 24.91 26.37 -21.32
C ILE A 387 24.72 27.50 -22.37
N GLU A 388 25.11 27.29 -23.63
CA GLU A 388 24.90 28.24 -24.69
C GLU A 388 23.42 28.54 -24.94
N ALA A 389 22.61 27.47 -25.06
CA ALA A 389 21.16 27.59 -25.26
C ALA A 389 20.50 28.32 -24.07
N ALA A 390 20.90 27.97 -22.84
CA ALA A 390 20.39 28.59 -21.62
C ALA A 390 20.73 30.11 -21.60
N VAL A 391 22.00 30.50 -21.79
CA VAL A 391 22.42 31.91 -21.75
C VAL A 391 21.79 32.73 -22.88
N ARG A 392 21.72 32.19 -24.11
CA ARG A 392 21.05 32.85 -25.23
C ARG A 392 19.57 33.11 -24.97
N SER A 393 18.86 32.16 -24.34
CA SER A 393 17.46 32.33 -23.99
C SER A 393 17.22 33.42 -22.95
N LEU A 394 18.16 33.60 -22.02
CA LEU A 394 18.10 34.66 -21.02
C LEU A 394 18.40 36.05 -21.62
N VAL A 395 19.33 36.11 -22.53
CA VAL A 395 19.63 37.36 -23.28
C VAL A 395 18.45 37.80 -24.17
N ALA A 396 17.70 36.82 -24.70
CA ALA A 396 16.49 37.05 -25.50
C ALA A 396 15.27 37.44 -24.66
N SER A 397 15.39 37.58 -23.33
CA SER A 397 14.31 38.00 -22.46
C SER A 397 13.76 39.38 -22.82
N ASP A 398 12.43 39.54 -22.78
CA ASP A 398 11.73 40.83 -22.94
C ASP A 398 11.76 41.69 -21.66
N HIS A 399 12.45 41.25 -20.61
CA HIS A 399 12.65 41.95 -19.35
C HIS A 399 14.14 42.31 -19.17
N PRO A 400 14.49 43.48 -18.61
CA PRO A 400 15.88 43.83 -18.38
C PRO A 400 16.58 42.85 -17.42
N VAL A 401 17.67 42.21 -17.87
CA VAL A 401 18.40 41.21 -17.08
C VAL A 401 19.92 41.53 -17.02
N GLU A 402 20.49 41.29 -15.84
CA GLU A 402 21.94 41.11 -15.62
C GLU A 402 22.21 39.63 -15.47
N ILE A 403 23.00 39.00 -16.33
CA ILE A 403 23.26 37.57 -16.32
C ILE A 403 24.62 37.28 -15.71
N ILE A 404 24.65 36.50 -14.64
CA ILE A 404 25.85 36.11 -13.90
C ILE A 404 26.01 34.60 -14.00
N VAL A 405 26.89 34.13 -14.87
CA VAL A 405 27.27 32.72 -14.97
C VAL A 405 28.40 32.46 -13.98
N VAL A 406 28.18 31.53 -13.04
CA VAL A 406 29.20 31.15 -12.06
C VAL A 406 29.71 29.76 -12.39
N ASP A 407 30.89 29.68 -12.96
CA ASP A 407 31.60 28.44 -13.27
C ASP A 407 32.24 27.86 -12.02
N ASP A 408 31.76 26.72 -11.54
CA ASP A 408 32.22 26.04 -10.32
C ASP A 408 33.38 25.08 -10.61
N GLY A 409 34.37 25.55 -11.40
CA GLY A 409 35.57 24.78 -11.73
C GLY A 409 35.34 23.71 -12.79
N SER A 410 34.65 24.04 -13.87
CA SER A 410 34.46 23.15 -15.03
C SER A 410 35.77 22.73 -15.68
N THR A 411 35.78 21.56 -16.28
CA THR A 411 36.94 20.98 -17.00
C THR A 411 36.62 20.69 -18.47
N ASP A 412 35.41 21.01 -18.93
CA ASP A 412 34.91 20.73 -20.28
C ASP A 412 34.83 21.99 -21.18
N GLY A 413 35.40 23.10 -20.74
CA GLY A 413 35.39 24.35 -21.49
C GLY A 413 34.10 25.18 -21.34
N THR A 414 33.22 24.87 -20.37
CA THR A 414 31.97 25.60 -20.15
C THR A 414 32.17 27.13 -20.02
N ALA A 415 33.12 27.57 -19.20
CA ALA A 415 33.35 28.99 -18.98
C ALA A 415 33.90 29.68 -20.24
N ASP A 416 34.88 29.03 -20.92
CA ASP A 416 35.48 29.55 -22.15
C ASP A 416 34.42 29.70 -23.27
N LEU A 417 33.52 28.73 -23.37
CA LEU A 417 32.38 28.78 -24.29
C LEU A 417 31.51 30.01 -24.04
N VAL A 418 31.06 30.25 -22.80
CA VAL A 418 30.20 31.39 -22.48
C VAL A 418 30.89 32.70 -22.74
N GLU A 419 32.18 32.86 -22.38
CA GLU A 419 32.98 34.07 -22.66
C GLU A 419 33.14 34.31 -24.16
N SER A 420 33.35 33.24 -24.95
CA SER A 420 33.50 33.35 -26.43
C SER A 420 32.24 33.81 -27.15
N LEU A 421 31.04 33.68 -26.53
CA LEU A 421 29.77 34.15 -27.10
C LEU A 421 29.70 35.69 -27.18
N GLY A 422 30.46 36.41 -26.38
CA GLY A 422 30.51 37.89 -26.40
C GLY A 422 29.17 38.57 -26.18
N LEU A 423 28.24 37.94 -25.47
CA LEU A 423 26.86 38.40 -25.32
C LEU A 423 26.75 39.57 -24.35
N PRO A 424 25.95 40.63 -24.69
CA PRO A 424 25.80 41.79 -23.84
C PRO A 424 25.09 41.45 -22.53
N GLY A 425 25.53 42.06 -21.42
CA GLY A 425 24.93 41.86 -20.09
C GLY A 425 25.27 40.51 -19.43
N VAL A 426 26.12 39.69 -20.04
CA VAL A 426 26.59 38.40 -19.51
C VAL A 426 27.96 38.59 -18.88
N ARG A 427 28.09 38.13 -17.61
CA ARG A 427 29.34 38.12 -16.87
C ARG A 427 29.65 36.72 -16.36
N VAL A 428 30.85 36.22 -16.59
CA VAL A 428 31.34 34.95 -16.09
C VAL A 428 32.19 35.16 -14.84
N ILE A 429 31.93 34.38 -13.79
CA ILE A 429 32.73 34.33 -12.58
C ILE A 429 33.26 32.90 -12.44
N ARG A 430 34.56 32.73 -12.43
CA ARG A 430 35.20 31.41 -12.25
C ARG A 430 35.58 31.20 -10.79
N GLN A 431 35.23 30.08 -10.23
CA GLN A 431 35.63 29.69 -8.88
C GLN A 431 36.16 28.23 -8.83
N ARG A 432 36.87 27.90 -7.77
CA ARG A 432 37.23 26.52 -7.50
C ARG A 432 35.98 25.76 -7.08
N ASN A 433 35.84 24.51 -7.58
CA ASN A 433 34.66 23.68 -7.29
C ASN A 433 34.38 23.60 -5.78
N ALA A 434 33.21 24.09 -5.40
CA ALA A 434 32.71 24.10 -4.03
C ALA A 434 31.22 23.65 -3.94
N GLY A 435 30.65 23.29 -5.09
CA GLY A 435 29.27 22.81 -5.22
C GLY A 435 28.25 23.89 -5.54
N LYS A 436 27.09 23.49 -6.08
CA LYS A 436 26.03 24.38 -6.54
C LYS A 436 25.62 25.47 -5.53
N PRO A 437 25.42 25.16 -4.20
CA PRO A 437 25.12 26.20 -3.22
C PRO A 437 26.18 27.30 -3.12
N ALA A 438 27.46 26.94 -3.22
CA ALA A 438 28.56 27.93 -3.21
C ALA A 438 28.55 28.80 -4.46
N ALA A 439 28.32 28.21 -5.64
CA ALA A 439 28.18 28.96 -6.89
C ALA A 439 26.99 29.94 -6.85
N LEU A 440 25.83 29.49 -6.33
CA LEU A 440 24.67 30.35 -6.14
C LEU A 440 24.96 31.50 -5.17
N ASN A 441 25.70 31.27 -4.08
CA ASN A 441 26.07 32.31 -3.11
C ASN A 441 27.09 33.29 -3.70
N THR A 442 28.03 32.84 -4.52
CA THR A 442 28.95 33.72 -5.26
C THR A 442 28.18 34.62 -6.23
N GLY A 443 27.22 34.05 -7.00
CA GLY A 443 26.34 34.82 -7.85
C GLY A 443 25.48 35.82 -7.08
N LEU A 444 24.92 35.41 -5.93
CA LEU A 444 24.14 36.30 -5.06
C LEU A 444 24.93 37.47 -4.50
N ALA A 445 26.18 37.25 -4.16
CA ALA A 445 27.08 38.30 -3.71
C ALA A 445 27.42 39.28 -4.84
N ALA A 446 27.54 38.81 -6.08
CA ALA A 446 27.85 39.62 -7.26
C ALA A 446 26.60 40.27 -7.89
N ALA A 447 25.38 39.84 -7.53
CA ALA A 447 24.13 40.39 -8.02
C ALA A 447 23.93 41.85 -7.55
N THR A 448 23.47 42.71 -8.46
CA THR A 448 23.27 44.15 -8.18
C THR A 448 21.80 44.49 -7.96
N CYS A 449 20.85 43.68 -8.51
CA CYS A 449 19.42 43.94 -8.45
C CYS A 449 18.76 43.42 -7.16
N ASP A 450 17.60 44.00 -6.81
CA ASP A 450 16.80 43.60 -5.65
C ASP A 450 16.08 42.26 -5.86
N LEU A 451 15.82 41.89 -7.10
CA LEU A 451 15.24 40.61 -7.48
C LEU A 451 16.29 39.74 -8.15
N VAL A 452 16.31 38.49 -7.81
CA VAL A 452 17.23 37.48 -8.31
C VAL A 452 16.46 36.31 -8.90
N VAL A 453 16.82 35.89 -10.09
CA VAL A 453 16.33 34.64 -10.70
C VAL A 453 17.45 33.60 -10.67
N MET A 454 17.20 32.41 -10.17
CA MET A 454 18.14 31.28 -10.17
C MET A 454 17.71 30.29 -11.23
N VAL A 455 18.63 29.87 -12.10
CA VAL A 455 18.37 29.05 -13.29
C VAL A 455 19.43 27.96 -13.40
N ASP A 456 19.06 26.72 -13.62
CA ASP A 456 20.02 25.64 -13.90
C ASP A 456 20.68 25.84 -15.29
N GLY A 457 21.97 25.50 -15.45
CA GLY A 457 22.74 25.69 -16.66
C GLY A 457 22.26 24.96 -17.91
N ASP A 458 21.27 24.06 -17.76
CA ASP A 458 20.61 23.30 -18.82
C ASP A 458 19.15 23.73 -19.07
N THR A 459 18.74 24.87 -18.58
CA THR A 459 17.34 25.31 -18.65
C THR A 459 17.20 26.49 -19.62
N VAL A 460 16.24 26.38 -20.55
CA VAL A 460 15.93 27.39 -21.58
C VAL A 460 14.61 28.07 -21.21
N PHE A 461 14.63 29.40 -21.17
CA PHE A 461 13.48 30.24 -20.80
C PHE A 461 12.70 30.67 -22.05
N GLU A 462 11.36 30.75 -21.90
CA GLU A 462 10.55 31.49 -22.86
C GLU A 462 10.85 32.99 -22.74
N PRO A 463 10.77 33.76 -23.84
CA PRO A 463 11.17 35.18 -23.84
C PRO A 463 10.46 36.03 -22.79
N ASP A 464 9.20 35.73 -22.45
CA ASP A 464 8.38 36.45 -21.47
C ASP A 464 8.46 35.87 -20.06
N ALA A 465 9.22 34.77 -19.86
CA ALA A 465 9.26 34.04 -18.61
C ALA A 465 9.81 34.89 -17.44
N VAL A 466 10.89 35.65 -17.66
CA VAL A 466 11.46 36.50 -16.60
C VAL A 466 10.50 37.63 -16.26
N ARG A 467 9.92 38.31 -17.26
CA ARG A 467 8.89 39.34 -17.03
C ARG A 467 7.71 38.78 -16.23
N THR A 468 7.30 37.58 -16.52
CA THR A 468 6.12 36.96 -15.87
C THR A 468 6.44 36.51 -14.44
N ILE A 469 7.63 35.93 -14.19
CA ILE A 469 7.97 35.39 -12.86
C ILE A 469 8.20 36.48 -11.82
N VAL A 470 8.52 37.72 -12.24
CA VAL A 470 8.79 38.84 -11.31
C VAL A 470 7.51 39.57 -10.88
N GLN A 471 6.41 39.48 -11.63
CA GLN A 471 5.17 40.23 -11.31
C GLN A 471 4.64 39.98 -9.89
N PRO A 472 4.70 38.79 -9.32
CA PRO A 472 4.25 38.55 -7.95
C PRO A 472 4.99 39.37 -6.88
N PHE A 473 6.17 39.88 -7.16
CA PHE A 473 6.92 40.71 -6.21
C PHE A 473 6.35 42.14 -6.03
N ALA A 474 5.34 42.53 -6.79
CA ALA A 474 4.54 43.72 -6.48
C ALA A 474 3.87 43.60 -5.08
N ASP A 475 3.59 42.35 -4.57
CA ASP A 475 3.24 42.12 -3.17
C ASP A 475 4.54 42.06 -2.32
N PRO A 476 4.76 42.99 -1.38
CA PRO A 476 5.98 43.04 -0.57
C PRO A 476 6.16 41.83 0.36
N ARG A 477 5.12 41.05 0.58
CA ARG A 477 5.17 39.82 1.37
C ARG A 477 5.74 38.64 0.60
N VAL A 478 5.78 38.70 -0.73
CA VAL A 478 6.32 37.62 -1.57
C VAL A 478 7.85 37.65 -1.48
N GLY A 479 8.42 36.56 -0.99
CA GLY A 479 9.86 36.34 -0.88
C GLY A 479 10.43 35.46 -1.99
N ALA A 480 9.61 34.58 -2.56
CA ALA A 480 10.00 33.72 -3.68
C ALA A 480 8.82 33.38 -4.59
N VAL A 481 9.13 33.09 -5.86
CA VAL A 481 8.18 32.69 -6.89
C VAL A 481 8.69 31.42 -7.57
N SER A 482 7.87 30.40 -7.66
CA SER A 482 8.12 29.20 -8.44
C SER A 482 7.51 29.37 -9.82
N GLY A 483 8.31 29.22 -10.86
CA GLY A 483 7.80 29.12 -12.23
C GLY A 483 7.41 27.69 -12.62
N ASN A 484 7.06 27.53 -13.90
CA ASN A 484 6.57 26.28 -14.51
C ASN A 484 7.67 25.64 -15.36
N ALA A 485 8.38 24.66 -14.80
CA ALA A 485 9.36 23.87 -15.54
C ALA A 485 8.68 22.80 -16.37
N LYS A 486 8.99 22.72 -17.66
CA LYS A 486 8.47 21.74 -18.63
C LYS A 486 9.58 20.87 -19.18
N VAL A 487 9.26 19.61 -19.49
CA VAL A 487 10.21 18.64 -20.07
C VAL A 487 10.26 18.80 -21.58
N VAL A 488 11.46 18.82 -22.17
CA VAL A 488 11.68 18.90 -23.63
C VAL A 488 11.73 17.51 -24.27
N ASN A 489 12.54 16.60 -23.73
CA ASN A 489 12.77 15.28 -24.29
C ASN A 489 11.62 14.30 -23.93
N ARG A 490 10.49 14.47 -24.63
CA ARG A 490 9.23 13.73 -24.41
C ARG A 490 9.14 12.40 -25.16
N GLY A 491 10.21 12.01 -25.87
CA GLY A 491 10.26 10.78 -26.67
C GLY A 491 10.22 9.50 -25.84
N GLY A 492 9.71 8.42 -26.43
CA GLY A 492 9.61 7.13 -25.77
C GLY A 492 8.65 7.09 -24.55
N LEU A 493 8.51 5.95 -23.90
CA LEU A 493 7.64 5.78 -22.74
C LEU A 493 8.16 6.57 -21.53
N LEU A 494 9.46 6.53 -21.29
CA LEU A 494 10.07 7.18 -20.14
C LEU A 494 9.92 8.71 -20.18
N GLY A 495 10.11 9.33 -21.36
CA GLY A 495 9.90 10.77 -21.53
C GLY A 495 8.43 11.16 -21.34
N ARG A 496 7.49 10.35 -21.86
CA ARG A 496 6.04 10.57 -21.67
C ARG A 496 5.63 10.48 -20.20
N TRP A 497 6.13 9.48 -19.46
CA TRP A 497 5.81 9.33 -18.04
C TRP A 497 6.33 10.50 -17.20
N GLN A 498 7.54 10.99 -17.49
CA GLN A 498 8.08 12.18 -16.83
C GLN A 498 7.30 13.44 -17.22
N HIS A 499 6.90 13.58 -18.50
CA HIS A 499 6.03 14.68 -18.91
C HIS A 499 4.69 14.65 -18.13
N ILE A 500 4.04 13.48 -18.00
CA ILE A 500 2.83 13.35 -17.18
C ILE A 500 3.11 13.74 -15.73
N GLU A 501 4.22 13.30 -15.15
CA GLU A 501 4.61 13.65 -13.77
C GLU A 501 4.76 15.16 -13.59
N TYR A 502 5.42 15.86 -14.52
CA TYR A 502 5.60 17.32 -14.44
C TYR A 502 4.27 18.07 -14.56
N VAL A 503 3.43 17.68 -15.53
CA VAL A 503 2.13 18.35 -15.75
C VAL A 503 1.13 18.01 -14.65
N VAL A 504 1.03 16.77 -14.19
CA VAL A 504 0.03 16.36 -13.19
C VAL A 504 0.55 16.59 -11.77
N GLY A 505 1.72 16.05 -11.45
CA GLY A 505 2.24 16.05 -10.08
C GLY A 505 2.71 17.44 -9.65
N PHE A 506 3.60 18.06 -10.42
CA PHE A 506 4.21 19.33 -9.96
C PHE A 506 3.28 20.52 -10.14
N ASN A 507 2.57 20.63 -11.25
CA ASN A 507 1.71 21.78 -11.51
C ASN A 507 0.48 21.81 -10.59
N LEU A 508 -0.25 20.69 -10.45
CA LEU A 508 -1.44 20.66 -9.60
C LEU A 508 -1.10 20.87 -8.12
N ASP A 509 -0.05 20.21 -7.61
CA ASP A 509 0.35 20.32 -6.21
C ASP A 509 0.87 21.74 -5.89
N ARG A 510 1.61 22.42 -6.82
CA ARG A 510 2.04 23.80 -6.61
C ARG A 510 0.86 24.77 -6.48
N ARG A 511 -0.22 24.59 -7.25
CA ARG A 511 -1.44 25.39 -7.11
C ARG A 511 -2.09 25.20 -5.74
N LEU A 512 -2.09 23.97 -5.23
CA LEU A 512 -2.56 23.68 -3.87
C LEU A 512 -1.67 24.37 -2.82
N PHE A 513 -0.35 24.23 -2.94
CA PHE A 513 0.60 24.80 -2.00
C PHE A 513 0.58 26.34 -1.98
N ASP A 514 0.40 26.99 -3.15
CA ASP A 514 0.24 28.45 -3.21
C ASP A 514 -1.01 28.90 -2.43
N LEU A 515 -2.17 28.28 -2.68
CA LEU A 515 -3.39 28.60 -1.96
C LEU A 515 -3.33 28.28 -0.46
N ALA A 516 -2.61 27.24 -0.10
CA ALA A 516 -2.41 26.83 1.29
C ALA A 516 -1.28 27.61 1.99
N GLU A 517 -0.54 28.46 1.26
CA GLU A 517 0.62 29.22 1.72
C GLU A 517 1.68 28.34 2.41
N CYS A 518 2.01 27.21 1.78
CA CYS A 518 2.94 26.22 2.31
C CYS A 518 3.80 25.56 1.23
N MET A 519 4.21 26.33 0.21
CA MET A 519 5.07 25.83 -0.87
C MET A 519 6.34 25.20 -0.30
N PRO A 520 6.60 23.90 -0.55
CA PRO A 520 7.77 23.24 0.00
C PRO A 520 9.04 23.44 -0.85
N THR A 521 8.87 23.66 -2.16
CA THR A 521 10.00 23.70 -3.11
C THR A 521 9.74 24.68 -4.25
N VAL A 522 10.69 25.58 -4.46
CA VAL A 522 10.87 26.36 -5.69
C VAL A 522 11.98 25.67 -6.48
N PRO A 523 11.71 25.09 -7.67
CA PRO A 523 12.72 24.30 -8.38
C PRO A 523 13.91 25.15 -8.83
N GLY A 524 15.11 24.57 -8.78
CA GLY A 524 16.33 25.24 -9.24
C GLY A 524 16.31 25.64 -10.70
N ALA A 525 15.50 24.96 -11.53
CA ALA A 525 15.37 25.27 -12.95
C ALA A 525 14.65 26.60 -13.23
N VAL A 526 13.72 27.06 -12.38
CA VAL A 526 12.94 28.27 -12.59
C VAL A 526 12.43 28.84 -11.26
N GLY A 527 13.25 29.64 -10.60
CA GLY A 527 12.92 30.26 -9.32
C GLY A 527 13.33 31.73 -9.25
N ALA A 528 12.43 32.60 -8.79
CA ALA A 528 12.75 33.99 -8.51
C ALA A 528 12.66 34.29 -7.02
N PHE A 529 13.51 35.17 -6.54
CA PHE A 529 13.68 35.46 -5.12
C PHE A 529 13.89 36.93 -4.86
N ARG A 530 13.42 37.40 -3.73
CA ARG A 530 13.78 38.72 -3.23
C ARG A 530 15.17 38.64 -2.58
N ARG A 531 16.17 39.39 -3.13
CA ARG A 531 17.58 39.32 -2.70
C ARG A 531 17.74 39.53 -1.19
N ARG A 532 17.03 40.51 -0.62
CA ARG A 532 17.06 40.77 0.83
C ARG A 532 16.59 39.57 1.67
N ALA A 533 15.64 38.77 1.16
CA ALA A 533 15.15 37.59 1.86
C ALA A 533 16.20 36.48 1.89
N LEU A 534 16.94 36.30 0.77
CA LEU A 534 18.05 35.35 0.70
C LEU A 534 19.20 35.76 1.62
N LEU A 535 19.59 37.04 1.60
CA LEU A 535 20.67 37.57 2.45
C LEU A 535 20.33 37.45 3.94
N ALA A 536 19.07 37.70 4.32
CA ALA A 536 18.60 37.54 5.71
C ALA A 536 18.67 36.09 6.22
N LEU A 537 18.64 35.11 5.33
CA LEU A 537 18.80 33.67 5.65
C LEU A 537 20.29 33.23 5.66
N GLY A 538 21.21 34.09 5.27
CA GLY A 538 22.64 33.78 5.10
C GLY A 538 22.95 33.06 3.78
N GLY A 539 22.08 33.20 2.76
CA GLY A 539 22.24 32.59 1.44
C GLY A 539 21.68 31.16 1.33
N VAL A 540 22.18 30.43 0.34
CA VAL A 540 21.81 29.05 0.02
C VAL A 540 22.65 28.08 0.87
N SER A 541 22.02 27.18 1.59
CA SER A 541 22.67 26.22 2.49
C SER A 541 23.12 24.95 1.74
N ASP A 542 24.26 24.38 2.13
CA ASP A 542 24.83 23.13 1.62
C ASP A 542 24.52 21.90 2.52
N VAL A 543 23.68 22.08 3.53
CA VAL A 543 23.41 21.04 4.54
C VAL A 543 22.56 19.89 4.00
N THR A 544 21.73 20.13 2.96
CA THR A 544 20.84 19.13 2.36
C THR A 544 21.19 18.91 0.88
N LEU A 545 20.82 17.72 0.34
CA LEU A 545 21.00 17.41 -1.08
C LEU A 545 19.94 18.05 -2.00
N ALA A 546 18.92 18.69 -1.41
CA ALA A 546 17.90 19.47 -2.11
C ALA A 546 17.95 20.92 -1.57
N GLU A 547 18.94 21.66 -2.02
CA GLU A 547 19.21 23.04 -1.61
C GLU A 547 18.02 23.98 -1.89
N ASP A 548 17.30 23.73 -2.97
CA ASP A 548 16.11 24.45 -3.40
C ASP A 548 14.92 24.23 -2.45
N THR A 549 14.69 23.01 -2.04
CA THR A 549 13.67 22.63 -1.07
C THR A 549 13.99 23.21 0.32
N ASP A 550 15.24 23.10 0.75
CA ASP A 550 15.71 23.64 2.03
C ASP A 550 15.56 25.16 2.08
N LEU A 551 15.99 25.85 1.03
CA LEU A 551 15.87 27.30 0.89
C LEU A 551 14.40 27.75 0.92
N THR A 552 13.54 27.07 0.19
CA THR A 552 12.10 27.38 0.14
C THR A 552 11.44 27.22 1.51
N MET A 553 11.71 26.11 2.20
CA MET A 553 11.19 25.88 3.55
C MET A 553 11.73 26.91 4.56
N ALA A 554 13.00 27.32 4.43
CA ALA A 554 13.58 28.39 5.25
C ALA A 554 12.88 29.74 5.03
N LEU A 555 12.59 30.11 3.79
CA LEU A 555 11.84 31.34 3.44
C LEU A 555 10.42 31.30 4.05
N CYS A 556 9.69 30.19 3.90
CA CYS A 556 8.36 30.03 4.51
C CYS A 556 8.43 30.16 6.04
N ARG A 557 9.45 29.59 6.69
CA ARG A 557 9.64 29.70 8.14
C ARG A 557 10.02 31.10 8.60
N ALA A 558 10.73 31.84 7.76
CA ALA A 558 11.04 33.25 8.01
C ALA A 558 9.85 34.19 7.81
N GLY A 559 8.70 33.68 7.41
CA GLY A 559 7.46 34.45 7.25
C GLY A 559 7.18 34.90 5.84
N TRP A 560 8.06 34.63 4.88
CA TRP A 560 7.86 34.99 3.50
C TRP A 560 6.79 34.15 2.84
N ARG A 561 6.00 34.79 1.97
CA ARG A 561 5.07 34.11 1.08
C ARG A 561 5.83 33.56 -0.12
N VAL A 562 5.62 32.28 -0.44
CA VAL A 562 6.13 31.65 -1.67
C VAL A 562 4.93 31.31 -2.55
N VAL A 563 4.97 31.75 -3.81
CA VAL A 563 3.83 31.65 -4.73
C VAL A 563 4.21 30.90 -6.00
N TYR A 564 3.20 30.48 -6.76
CA TYR A 564 3.35 29.80 -8.05
C TYR A 564 2.86 30.69 -9.18
N GLU A 565 3.72 30.92 -10.17
CA GLU A 565 3.39 31.65 -11.40
C GLU A 565 3.43 30.68 -12.59
N GLU A 566 2.26 30.27 -13.04
CA GLU A 566 2.11 29.24 -14.07
C GLU A 566 2.53 29.71 -15.47
N GLY A 567 2.47 31.02 -15.74
CA GLY A 567 2.85 31.62 -17.01
C GLY A 567 4.36 31.73 -17.22
N ALA A 568 5.16 31.63 -16.16
CA ALA A 568 6.61 31.68 -16.25
C ALA A 568 7.19 30.34 -16.67
N VAL A 569 7.25 30.08 -17.96
CA VAL A 569 7.63 28.79 -18.54
C VAL A 569 9.12 28.68 -18.80
N ALA A 570 9.71 27.59 -18.37
CA ALA A 570 11.08 27.19 -18.69
C ALA A 570 11.16 25.71 -19.08
N TRP A 571 12.06 25.38 -19.99
CA TRP A 571 12.25 24.07 -20.56
C TRP A 571 13.52 23.42 -20.03
N THR A 572 13.44 22.18 -19.52
CA THR A 572 14.57 21.43 -18.97
C THR A 572 14.61 20.01 -19.52
N GLU A 573 15.78 19.38 -19.49
CA GLU A 573 15.94 17.98 -19.86
C GLU A 573 15.59 17.05 -18.72
N ALA A 574 14.82 16.00 -19.03
CA ALA A 574 14.54 14.90 -18.11
C ALA A 574 15.48 13.71 -18.36
N PRO A 575 15.79 12.88 -17.35
CA PRO A 575 16.59 11.66 -17.52
C PRO A 575 16.11 10.75 -18.64
N ALA A 576 17.00 10.37 -19.56
CA ALA A 576 16.66 9.51 -20.69
C ALA A 576 16.81 8.00 -20.40
N SER A 577 17.38 7.62 -19.25
CA SER A 577 17.52 6.21 -18.83
C SER A 577 16.96 5.96 -17.44
N LEU A 578 16.51 4.72 -17.16
CA LEU A 578 16.01 4.33 -15.84
C LEU A 578 17.06 4.52 -14.74
N GLY A 579 18.34 4.27 -15.03
CA GLY A 579 19.44 4.48 -14.07
C GLY A 579 19.65 5.95 -13.73
N ALA A 580 19.58 6.87 -14.72
CA ALA A 580 19.67 8.30 -14.50
C ALA A 580 18.44 8.81 -13.73
N LEU A 581 17.24 8.34 -14.10
CA LEU A 581 16.00 8.65 -13.38
C LEU A 581 16.08 8.22 -11.91
N TRP A 582 16.54 6.98 -11.63
CA TRP A 582 16.73 6.51 -10.27
C TRP A 582 17.64 7.43 -9.45
N ARG A 583 18.83 7.76 -9.99
CA ARG A 583 19.78 8.66 -9.29
C ARG A 583 19.18 10.03 -9.01
N GLN A 584 18.44 10.62 -9.96
CA GLN A 584 17.79 11.92 -9.80
C GLN A 584 16.69 11.86 -8.74
N ARG A 585 15.76 10.91 -8.84
CA ARG A 585 14.62 10.78 -7.91
C ARG A 585 15.08 10.39 -6.49
N TYR A 586 16.11 9.57 -6.38
CA TYR A 586 16.72 9.24 -5.10
C TYR A 586 17.33 10.47 -4.41
N ARG A 587 18.05 11.30 -5.17
CA ARG A 587 18.60 12.57 -4.66
C ARG A 587 17.47 13.50 -4.20
N TRP A 588 16.42 13.67 -4.98
CA TRP A 588 15.28 14.51 -4.63
C TRP A 588 14.55 14.03 -3.40
N CYS A 589 14.21 12.76 -3.37
CA CYS A 589 13.47 12.16 -2.24
C CYS A 589 14.28 12.23 -0.95
N TYR A 590 15.55 11.80 -0.99
CA TYR A 590 16.42 11.84 0.18
C TYR A 590 16.70 13.28 0.66
N GLY A 591 16.97 14.22 -0.26
CA GLY A 591 17.15 15.64 0.05
C GLY A 591 15.90 16.28 0.66
N THR A 592 14.72 15.95 0.14
CA THR A 592 13.44 16.38 0.73
C THR A 592 13.25 15.83 2.14
N LEU A 593 13.59 14.56 2.41
CA LEU A 593 13.55 13.99 3.77
C LEU A 593 14.51 14.73 4.72
N GLN A 594 15.72 15.11 4.26
CA GLN A 594 16.66 15.90 5.03
C GLN A 594 16.09 17.29 5.35
N ALA A 595 15.50 17.97 4.36
CA ALA A 595 14.88 19.28 4.53
C ALA A 595 13.68 19.21 5.50
N MET A 596 12.80 18.22 5.35
CA MET A 596 11.69 17.97 6.28
C MET A 596 12.18 17.76 7.72
N TRP A 597 13.24 16.98 7.91
CA TRP A 597 13.82 16.76 9.23
C TRP A 597 14.44 18.02 9.82
N LYS A 598 15.18 18.80 9.01
CA LYS A 598 15.76 20.10 9.40
C LYS A 598 14.67 21.08 9.84
N HIS A 599 13.55 21.11 9.11
CA HIS A 599 12.46 22.05 9.34
C HIS A 599 11.31 21.49 10.19
N ARG A 600 11.43 20.30 10.80
CA ARG A 600 10.37 19.65 11.58
C ARG A 600 9.81 20.51 12.72
N GLY A 601 10.61 21.42 13.28
CA GLY A 601 10.15 22.37 14.30
C GLY A 601 8.98 23.25 13.83
N ALA A 602 8.77 23.41 12.52
CA ALA A 602 7.63 24.14 11.97
C ALA A 602 6.27 23.53 12.34
N LEU A 603 6.21 22.24 12.69
CA LEU A 603 4.97 21.55 13.13
C LEU A 603 4.34 22.20 14.36
N VAL A 604 5.17 22.67 15.30
CA VAL A 604 4.73 23.27 16.57
C VAL A 604 4.78 24.80 16.58
N GLN A 605 5.30 25.43 15.52
CA GLN A 605 5.38 26.89 15.39
C GLN A 605 4.04 27.50 14.96
N GLY A 606 3.84 28.79 15.24
CA GLY A 606 2.70 29.58 14.78
C GLY A 606 2.91 30.26 13.41
N GLY A 607 1.92 31.00 12.93
CA GLY A 607 2.01 31.85 11.74
C GLY A 607 2.36 31.08 10.45
N ALA A 608 3.24 31.67 9.62
CA ALA A 608 3.67 31.10 8.35
C ALA A 608 4.47 29.80 8.52
N ALA A 609 5.33 29.72 9.53
CA ALA A 609 6.07 28.50 9.86
C ALA A 609 5.11 27.35 10.19
N GLY A 610 4.07 27.61 10.99
CA GLY A 610 3.06 26.59 11.31
C GLY A 610 2.20 26.18 10.11
N ARG A 611 1.95 27.06 9.14
CA ARG A 611 1.31 26.68 7.87
C ARG A 611 2.17 25.70 7.08
N LEU A 612 3.47 26.00 6.92
CA LEU A 612 4.43 25.07 6.32
C LEU A 612 4.42 23.71 7.07
N GLY A 613 4.54 23.73 8.41
CA GLY A 613 4.60 22.52 9.22
C GLY A 613 3.35 21.65 9.09
N ARG A 614 2.21 22.18 9.51
CA ARG A 614 0.96 21.40 9.62
C ARG A 614 0.28 21.11 8.28
N ARG A 615 0.54 21.89 7.23
CA ARG A 615 -0.03 21.67 5.89
C ARG A 615 1.00 21.06 4.95
N GLY A 616 2.15 21.74 4.75
CA GLY A 616 3.18 21.34 3.80
C GLY A 616 3.90 20.07 4.22
N LEU A 617 4.53 20.04 5.42
CA LEU A 617 5.30 18.85 5.84
C LEU A 617 4.41 17.63 6.10
N VAL A 618 3.19 17.82 6.62
CA VAL A 618 2.23 16.71 6.80
C VAL A 618 1.78 16.15 5.43
N TYR A 619 1.52 17.02 4.44
CA TYR A 619 1.20 16.59 3.09
C TYR A 619 2.35 15.78 2.46
N LEU A 620 3.58 16.28 2.54
CA LEU A 620 4.76 15.57 2.02
C LEU A 620 4.95 14.21 2.72
N LEU A 621 4.83 14.18 4.05
CA LEU A 621 4.95 12.94 4.82
C LEU A 621 3.89 11.92 4.40
N LEU A 622 2.63 12.33 4.29
CA LEU A 622 1.52 11.42 3.98
C LEU A 622 1.60 10.92 2.52
N PHE A 623 1.74 11.85 1.55
CA PHE A 623 1.60 11.52 0.12
C PHE A 623 2.91 11.19 -0.60
N GLN A 624 4.05 11.65 -0.10
CA GLN A 624 5.34 11.37 -0.72
C GLN A 624 6.20 10.35 0.04
N VAL A 625 5.81 9.98 1.27
CA VAL A 625 6.54 8.99 2.08
C VAL A 625 5.65 7.83 2.49
N LEU A 626 4.60 8.06 3.30
CA LEU A 626 3.82 6.97 3.91
C LEU A 626 3.01 6.17 2.89
N LEU A 627 2.23 6.83 2.02
CA LEU A 627 1.46 6.12 1.01
C LEU A 627 2.34 5.35 0.01
N PRO A 628 3.46 5.91 -0.53
CA PRO A 628 4.38 5.13 -1.35
C PRO A 628 5.04 3.96 -0.62
N LEU A 629 5.32 4.05 0.68
CA LEU A 629 5.83 2.92 1.46
C LEU A 629 4.83 1.78 1.61
N LEU A 630 3.53 2.10 1.68
CA LEU A 630 2.45 1.09 1.78
C LEU A 630 2.07 0.49 0.41
N ALA A 631 2.40 1.16 -0.68
CA ALA A 631 1.94 0.78 -2.00
C ALA A 631 2.35 -0.64 -2.45
N PRO A 632 3.59 -1.14 -2.23
CA PRO A 632 3.94 -2.53 -2.56
C PRO A 632 3.08 -3.55 -1.83
N VAL A 633 2.72 -3.28 -0.59
CA VAL A 633 1.85 -4.16 0.22
C VAL A 633 0.43 -4.19 -0.34
N VAL A 634 -0.10 -3.02 -0.75
CA VAL A 634 -1.40 -2.90 -1.42
C VAL A 634 -1.40 -3.64 -2.76
N ASP A 635 -0.33 -3.54 -3.54
CA ASP A 635 -0.21 -4.24 -4.83
C ASP A 635 -0.19 -5.77 -4.65
N VAL A 636 0.55 -6.30 -3.66
CA VAL A 636 0.54 -7.73 -3.32
C VAL A 636 -0.85 -8.19 -2.88
N PHE A 637 -1.53 -7.39 -2.05
CA PHE A 637 -2.89 -7.70 -1.62
C PHE A 637 -3.92 -7.63 -2.76
N ALA A 638 -3.75 -6.71 -3.71
CA ALA A 638 -4.60 -6.65 -4.91
C ALA A 638 -4.43 -7.90 -5.79
N LEU A 639 -3.19 -8.38 -5.97
CA LEU A 639 -2.92 -9.65 -6.68
C LEU A 639 -3.55 -10.84 -5.95
N TYR A 640 -3.42 -10.91 -4.63
CA TYR A 640 -4.12 -11.90 -3.80
C TYR A 640 -5.63 -11.83 -4.02
N GLY A 641 -6.19 -10.64 -4.01
CA GLY A 641 -7.63 -10.43 -4.17
C GLY A 641 -8.16 -10.83 -5.56
N LEU A 642 -7.35 -10.69 -6.61
CA LEU A 642 -7.70 -11.16 -7.97
C LEU A 642 -7.78 -12.69 -8.05
N VAL A 643 -7.00 -13.41 -7.24
CA VAL A 643 -6.93 -14.89 -7.28
C VAL A 643 -7.87 -15.52 -6.28
N PHE A 644 -7.96 -14.97 -5.06
CA PHE A 644 -8.59 -15.63 -3.92
C PHE A 644 -9.81 -14.90 -3.33
N LEU A 645 -10.12 -13.67 -3.78
CA LEU A 645 -11.32 -12.95 -3.35
C LEU A 645 -12.30 -12.82 -4.52
N ASP A 646 -12.84 -11.63 -4.72
CA ASP A 646 -13.73 -11.31 -5.83
C ASP A 646 -12.94 -10.59 -6.94
N PRO A 647 -12.56 -11.28 -8.04
CA PRO A 647 -11.75 -10.68 -9.09
C PRO A 647 -12.47 -9.53 -9.80
N LEU A 648 -13.80 -9.60 -9.91
CA LEU A 648 -14.59 -8.54 -10.55
C LEU A 648 -14.54 -7.26 -9.72
N ARG A 649 -14.71 -7.37 -8.42
CA ARG A 649 -14.66 -6.25 -7.48
C ARG A 649 -13.29 -5.59 -7.43
N ILE A 650 -12.21 -6.40 -7.38
CA ILE A 650 -10.84 -5.88 -7.38
C ILE A 650 -10.51 -5.17 -8.70
N THR A 651 -10.90 -5.77 -9.83
CA THR A 651 -10.72 -5.16 -11.16
C THR A 651 -11.49 -3.85 -11.27
N ALA A 652 -12.74 -3.80 -10.78
CA ALA A 652 -13.55 -2.58 -10.79
C ALA A 652 -12.92 -1.46 -9.95
N LEU A 653 -12.38 -1.77 -8.78
CA LEU A 653 -11.66 -0.80 -7.94
C LEU A 653 -10.40 -0.27 -8.64
N TRP A 654 -9.63 -1.14 -9.28
CA TRP A 654 -8.44 -0.73 -10.04
C TRP A 654 -8.79 0.17 -11.22
N LEU A 655 -9.83 -0.18 -12.01
CA LEU A 655 -10.32 0.62 -13.11
C LEU A 655 -10.86 1.98 -12.65
N ALA A 656 -11.58 2.02 -11.53
CA ALA A 656 -12.07 3.28 -10.95
C ALA A 656 -10.91 4.21 -10.54
N PHE A 657 -9.84 3.65 -9.97
CA PHE A 657 -8.65 4.42 -9.62
C PHE A 657 -7.90 4.92 -10.86
N LEU A 658 -7.78 4.08 -11.91
CA LEU A 658 -7.19 4.48 -13.17
C LEU A 658 -7.99 5.59 -13.87
N LEU A 659 -9.33 5.49 -13.85
CA LEU A 659 -10.23 6.53 -14.35
C LEU A 659 -10.04 7.85 -13.59
N LEU A 660 -9.94 7.80 -12.26
CA LEU A 660 -9.66 8.99 -11.45
C LEU A 660 -8.34 9.66 -11.87
N GLN A 661 -7.29 8.88 -12.07
CA GLN A 661 -5.99 9.41 -12.53
C GLN A 661 -6.09 10.00 -13.93
N LEU A 662 -6.82 9.36 -14.85
CA LEU A 662 -7.06 9.87 -16.18
C LEU A 662 -7.79 11.22 -16.16
N LEU A 663 -8.86 11.33 -15.35
CA LEU A 663 -9.62 12.57 -15.19
C LEU A 663 -8.75 13.71 -14.59
N MET A 664 -7.92 13.40 -13.58
CA MET A 664 -6.95 14.33 -13.05
C MET A 664 -5.93 14.75 -14.11
N GLY A 665 -5.42 13.78 -14.89
CA GLY A 665 -4.49 14.04 -15.99
C GLY A 665 -5.10 14.94 -17.06
N LEU A 666 -6.27 14.63 -17.55
CA LEU A 666 -6.99 15.44 -18.55
C LEU A 666 -7.20 16.89 -18.05
N TYR A 667 -7.58 17.03 -16.79
CA TYR A 667 -7.76 18.35 -16.20
C TYR A 667 -6.44 19.13 -16.08
N ALA A 668 -5.36 18.47 -15.63
CA ALA A 668 -4.04 19.07 -15.50
C ALA A 668 -3.48 19.52 -16.86
N PHE A 669 -3.56 18.64 -17.89
CA PHE A 669 -3.12 18.96 -19.25
C PHE A 669 -3.89 20.15 -19.85
N ARG A 670 -5.23 20.19 -19.61
CA ARG A 670 -6.05 21.35 -20.02
C ARG A 670 -5.66 22.65 -19.30
N LEU A 671 -5.30 22.56 -18.00
CA LEU A 671 -4.84 23.74 -17.24
C LEU A 671 -3.52 24.27 -17.76
N ASP A 672 -2.61 23.41 -18.17
CA ASP A 672 -1.26 23.74 -18.62
C ASP A 672 -1.16 24.03 -20.12
N GLY A 673 -2.29 23.97 -20.86
CA GLY A 673 -2.36 24.17 -22.30
C GLY A 673 -1.70 23.06 -23.14
N GLU A 674 -1.48 21.87 -22.53
CA GLU A 674 -0.80 20.75 -23.14
C GLU A 674 -1.76 19.78 -23.82
N ARG A 675 -1.29 19.07 -24.87
CA ARG A 675 -2.08 18.04 -25.56
C ARG A 675 -2.14 16.76 -24.72
N PRO A 676 -3.32 16.12 -24.56
CA PRO A 676 -3.50 14.96 -23.69
C PRO A 676 -2.94 13.65 -24.26
N GLY A 677 -2.32 13.66 -25.45
CA GLY A 677 -1.77 12.49 -26.12
C GLY A 677 -0.97 11.54 -25.21
N PRO A 678 -0.03 12.01 -24.37
CA PRO A 678 0.77 11.13 -23.51
C PRO A 678 -0.04 10.28 -22.51
N LEU A 679 -1.26 10.69 -22.17
CA LEU A 679 -2.10 10.03 -21.15
C LEU A 679 -2.50 8.60 -21.49
N TRP A 680 -2.42 8.17 -22.78
CA TRP A 680 -2.64 6.77 -23.14
C TRP A 680 -1.66 5.81 -22.44
N SER A 681 -0.49 6.31 -22.03
CA SER A 681 0.56 5.52 -21.36
C SER A 681 0.36 5.38 -19.84
N LEU A 682 -0.69 6.00 -19.26
CA LEU A 682 -1.01 5.91 -17.82
C LEU A 682 -1.17 4.46 -17.30
N PRO A 683 -1.87 3.54 -17.99
CA PRO A 683 -1.96 2.17 -17.51
C PRO A 683 -0.59 1.50 -17.38
N LEU A 684 0.29 1.69 -18.36
CA LEU A 684 1.66 1.14 -18.34
C LEU A 684 2.53 1.78 -17.25
N GLN A 685 2.29 3.05 -16.94
CA GLN A 685 2.99 3.78 -15.87
C GLN A 685 2.79 3.10 -14.52
N GLN A 686 1.63 2.47 -14.25
CA GLN A 686 1.34 1.77 -13.00
C GLN A 686 2.24 0.56 -12.76
N PHE A 687 2.64 -0.14 -13.82
CA PHE A 687 3.42 -1.38 -13.68
C PHE A 687 4.94 -1.15 -13.62
N VAL A 688 5.47 -0.06 -14.17
CA VAL A 688 6.91 0.17 -14.26
C VAL A 688 7.32 1.42 -13.47
N TYR A 689 6.81 2.58 -13.88
CA TYR A 689 7.25 3.86 -13.32
C TYR A 689 6.87 4.03 -11.86
N ARG A 690 5.64 3.68 -11.50
CA ARG A 690 5.15 3.72 -10.13
C ARG A 690 5.97 2.80 -9.22
N GLN A 691 6.27 1.59 -9.67
CA GLN A 691 7.07 0.64 -8.90
C GLN A 691 8.49 1.17 -8.66
N LEU A 692 9.12 1.75 -9.68
CA LEU A 692 10.43 2.39 -9.54
C LEU A 692 10.40 3.51 -8.49
N MET A 693 9.35 4.35 -8.47
CA MET A 693 9.22 5.42 -7.48
C MET A 693 9.08 4.89 -6.05
N TYR A 694 8.34 3.80 -5.83
CA TYR A 694 8.25 3.19 -4.50
C TYR A 694 9.60 2.69 -4.00
N LEU A 695 10.36 2.02 -4.85
CA LEU A 695 11.69 1.54 -4.50
C LEU A 695 12.63 2.70 -4.18
N VAL A 696 12.53 3.81 -4.89
CA VAL A 696 13.29 5.06 -4.57
C VAL A 696 12.93 5.58 -3.18
N VAL A 697 11.64 5.63 -2.83
CA VAL A 697 11.21 6.09 -1.51
C VAL A 697 11.68 5.14 -0.41
N ILE A 698 11.53 3.82 -0.59
CA ILE A 698 12.01 2.81 0.36
C ILE A 698 13.51 2.97 0.60
N GLN A 699 14.31 3.08 -0.46
CA GLN A 699 15.74 3.30 -0.35
C GLN A 699 16.07 4.61 0.37
N SER A 700 15.37 5.69 0.06
CA SER A 700 15.60 7.01 0.65
C SER A 700 15.31 7.01 2.15
N VAL A 701 14.19 6.42 2.56
CA VAL A 701 13.81 6.30 3.97
C VAL A 701 14.81 5.43 4.72
N PHE A 702 15.18 4.28 4.16
CA PHE A 702 16.18 3.42 4.78
C PHE A 702 17.52 4.14 4.96
N THR A 703 17.97 4.88 3.93
CA THR A 703 19.20 5.68 4.01
C THR A 703 19.12 6.76 5.07
N ALA A 704 17.96 7.45 5.16
CA ALA A 704 17.73 8.47 6.18
C ALA A 704 17.79 7.89 7.60
N VAL A 705 17.15 6.74 7.84
CA VAL A 705 17.13 6.06 9.14
C VAL A 705 18.52 5.50 9.49
N SER A 706 19.25 4.96 8.52
CA SER A 706 20.61 4.40 8.76
C SER A 706 21.69 5.47 8.95
N GLY A 707 21.37 6.76 8.79
CA GLY A 707 22.30 7.87 9.00
C GLY A 707 23.45 7.93 7.99
N SER A 708 23.30 7.28 6.82
CA SER A 708 24.32 7.26 5.76
C SER A 708 24.36 8.59 5.04
N ARG A 709 25.56 9.20 4.88
CA ARG A 709 25.72 10.45 4.12
C ARG A 709 26.03 10.12 2.66
N LEU A 710 25.20 10.65 1.74
CA LEU A 710 25.41 10.56 0.31
C LEU A 710 26.30 11.71 -0.16
N ARG A 711 27.11 11.44 -1.20
CA ARG A 711 27.81 12.48 -1.96
C ARG A 711 26.96 12.88 -3.17
N TRP A 712 27.03 14.15 -3.55
CA TRP A 712 26.42 14.66 -4.78
C TRP A 712 26.95 13.87 -6.00
N GLN A 713 26.03 13.41 -6.87
CA GLN A 713 26.36 12.67 -8.10
C GLN A 713 25.88 13.50 -9.30
N ARG A 714 26.78 13.71 -10.27
CA ARG A 714 26.48 14.40 -11.52
C ARG A 714 25.46 13.63 -12.36
N MET A 715 24.56 14.35 -13.04
CA MET A 715 23.70 13.80 -14.09
C MET A 715 24.35 14.00 -15.46
N GLU A 716 24.11 13.05 -16.37
CA GLU A 716 24.48 13.20 -17.77
C GLU A 716 23.54 14.18 -18.45
N ARG A 717 24.09 15.09 -19.27
CA ARG A 717 23.36 16.07 -20.07
C ARG A 717 23.45 15.67 -21.53
N TYR A 718 22.36 15.83 -22.27
CA TYR A 718 22.24 15.32 -23.65
C TYR A 718 22.31 16.44 -24.69
N GLY A 719 22.19 17.72 -24.32
CA GLY A 719 22.29 18.89 -25.22
C GLY A 719 21.20 18.93 -26.29
N THR A 720 20.01 18.45 -25.96
CA THR A 720 18.87 18.40 -26.90
C THR A 720 18.15 19.73 -27.06
N LEU A 721 18.43 20.71 -26.19
CA LEU A 721 17.86 22.04 -26.19
C LEU A 721 18.58 22.93 -27.20
N ARG A 722 17.82 23.59 -28.07
CA ARG A 722 18.28 24.68 -28.94
C ARG A 722 17.60 25.98 -28.49
N ALA A 723 18.34 27.10 -28.55
CA ALA A 723 17.74 28.41 -28.30
C ALA A 723 16.61 28.66 -29.30
N PRO A 724 15.52 29.36 -28.92
CA PRO A 724 14.49 29.78 -29.86
C PRO A 724 15.14 30.55 -31.02
N ALA A 725 14.73 30.21 -32.27
CA ALA A 725 15.19 30.90 -33.46
C ALA A 725 14.67 32.35 -33.47
N GLY A 726 15.38 33.27 -32.84
CA GLY A 726 14.99 34.67 -32.69
C GLY A 726 16.17 35.61 -32.41
N ALA A 727 17.41 35.07 -32.31
CA ALA A 727 18.63 35.87 -32.09
C ALA A 727 19.41 36.14 -33.38
N GLU A 728 18.95 35.74 -34.55
CA GLU A 728 19.43 36.21 -35.85
C GLU A 728 18.43 37.23 -36.38
N THR A 729 18.92 38.42 -36.62
CA THR A 729 18.25 39.66 -37.11
C THR A 729 17.09 39.40 -38.04
N SER A 730 15.91 39.89 -37.63
CA SER A 730 14.75 40.32 -38.41
C SER A 730 14.62 39.82 -39.86
N ASP A 731 13.74 38.81 -40.10
CA ASP A 731 12.64 39.02 -41.05
C ASP A 731 11.56 37.88 -40.89
N GLU A 732 10.29 38.32 -41.02
CA GLU A 732 9.08 37.50 -41.17
C GLU A 732 8.53 36.68 -40.00
N GLY A 733 7.38 37.15 -39.51
CA GLY A 733 6.49 36.58 -38.52
C GLY A 733 5.93 35.21 -38.90
N ARG A 734 6.49 34.14 -38.28
CA ARG A 734 5.81 32.86 -38.06
C ARG A 734 6.31 32.21 -36.77
N PRO A 735 5.44 31.78 -35.89
CA PRO A 735 5.88 31.04 -34.68
C PRO A 735 6.53 29.70 -35.08
N PRO A 736 7.62 29.27 -34.40
CA PRO A 736 8.31 28.04 -34.74
C PRO A 736 7.42 26.83 -34.49
N ARG A 737 7.23 25.97 -35.51
CA ARG A 737 6.66 24.64 -35.37
C ARG A 737 7.69 23.75 -34.70
N ILE A 738 7.38 23.28 -33.49
CA ILE A 738 8.12 22.23 -32.81
C ILE A 738 7.81 20.92 -33.53
N PRO A 739 8.80 20.08 -33.94
CA PRO A 739 8.54 18.78 -34.53
C PRO A 739 7.85 17.86 -33.51
N ALA A 740 6.94 17.06 -34.02
CA ALA A 740 6.04 16.15 -33.31
C ALA A 740 6.75 15.04 -32.50
#